data_7c5029efa96d0c97b12d944fe1e96829
#
_entry.id   7c5029efa96d0c97b12d944fe1e96829
#
_cell.length_a   1.000
_cell.length_b   1.000
_cell.length_c   1.000
_cell.angle_alpha   90.00
_cell.angle_beta   90.00
_cell.angle_gamma   90.00
#
_symmetry.space_group_name_H-M   'P 1'
#
loop_
_entity.id
_entity.type
_entity.pdbx_description
1 polymer ?
#
loop_
_entity_poly.entity_id
_entity_poly.type
_entity_poly.pdbx_seq_one_letter_code
_entity_poly.pdbx_strand_id
1 'polypeptide(L)'
;MNADCSSCDGRLVFIPGAEHPEGAMRPLYIFKGTAPRFVGYGRGSFYEPKKGEALTPKMGELPQVRKTYGYWESTLPLMNEAGLALGESSCAARLLNYPLGQAPAEGDPRTKQPATEGLLDLTNMMQVALERCATARCAVSVMGALAEEYGFFPMVGEWSLSFESDSKKVAFADGGEAVTLSDRSGEAWVFHVVGGVPGVAKSVWAAMRLPKGHAAFIANNFILREVPETPNEDWLFSSKIREAAKVTGLWDGNGPLDFTRVFAPDTVLLQSPRGEAPIPLYASLRLWRLLGMAAPSSYGSRPLPVDPLELPASVAVEQPLASAGVFALLGDYYAGTEFDLTQGALAGPFGNPFAREGGNSTRYLGQIPRGISIARTVYSMVGQSRPSAEAVMWFAADTPVSSVYVPFYPAAGDAHAPAYSIGTMGEFNRQSAWWAFDFVANWASAVHWRNASGQFLFPLKAQLQGEIAAGMVGAEARAKEQGLHTLAEWQVSMQQKVVDRWWRLADDLIVAYNDGFYNDAGSQRFGLSLGYPEWWARQIGFNQDVHPIFVKRDSLADQLFERDAEARPPDLRAARSELPTQYDFTSSRWLYAAPPSTGPTARTSDVAVFSAWQVQVLTTFGALLTGLALGRAYERRKVRTSEGSYALLA
;
A
#
# COMPACT_ATOMS: atom_id res chain seq x y z
N MET A 1 -1.01 7.03 -7.00
CA MET A 1 -1.63 5.87 -6.32
C MET A 1 -0.56 4.94 -5.80
N ASN A 2 -0.68 4.46 -4.56
CA ASN A 2 0.07 3.33 -4.04
C ASN A 2 -0.88 2.12 -4.00
N ALA A 3 -0.47 1.00 -4.58
CA ALA A 3 -1.23 -0.25 -4.54
C ALA A 3 -0.83 -1.06 -3.30
N ASP A 4 -1.57 -0.92 -2.22
CA ASP A 4 -1.25 -1.47 -0.91
C ASP A 4 -1.82 -2.88 -0.72
N CYS A 5 -1.33 -3.82 -1.50
CA CYS A 5 -1.83 -5.18 -1.56
C CYS A 5 -0.69 -6.19 -1.40
N SER A 6 -0.54 -6.76 -0.23
CA SER A 6 0.59 -7.61 0.17
C SER A 6 0.84 -8.86 -0.69
N SER A 7 -0.11 -9.29 -1.52
CA SER A 7 -0.02 -10.53 -2.31
C SER A 7 -0.37 -10.33 -3.78
N CYS A 8 -0.48 -9.08 -4.23
CA CYS A 8 -0.90 -8.79 -5.59
C CYS A 8 0.20 -8.99 -6.62
N ASP A 9 -0.22 -9.17 -7.86
CA ASP A 9 0.67 -9.27 -9.02
C ASP A 9 1.23 -7.89 -9.38
N GLY A 10 2.50 -7.65 -9.09
CA GLY A 10 3.20 -6.39 -9.36
C GLY A 10 3.72 -6.23 -10.80
N ARG A 11 3.49 -7.20 -11.67
CA ARG A 11 3.91 -7.12 -13.07
C ARG A 11 3.16 -6.02 -13.80
N LEU A 12 3.87 -5.23 -14.58
CA LEU A 12 3.30 -4.22 -15.46
C LEU A 12 3.10 -4.80 -16.86
N VAL A 13 1.90 -4.63 -17.43
CA VAL A 13 1.51 -5.23 -18.70
C VAL A 13 0.83 -4.18 -19.57
N PHE A 14 1.17 -4.16 -20.86
CA PHE A 14 0.46 -3.36 -21.86
C PHE A 14 -0.65 -4.18 -22.51
N ILE A 15 -1.86 -3.66 -22.48
CA ILE A 15 -3.01 -4.22 -23.18
C ILE A 15 -3.16 -3.46 -24.50
N PRO A 16 -2.98 -4.10 -25.66
CA PRO A 16 -3.06 -3.40 -26.93
C PRO A 16 -4.48 -2.93 -27.25
N GLY A 17 -4.59 -1.74 -27.85
CA GLY A 17 -5.81 -1.31 -28.49
C GLY A 17 -6.17 -2.19 -29.69
N ALA A 18 -7.44 -2.34 -29.99
CA ALA A 18 -7.90 -3.20 -31.07
C ALA A 18 -9.14 -2.63 -31.78
N GLU A 19 -9.34 -3.08 -33.03
CA GLU A 19 -10.61 -2.93 -33.73
C GLU A 19 -11.45 -4.20 -33.55
N HIS A 20 -12.72 -4.02 -33.27
CA HIS A 20 -13.67 -5.08 -32.98
C HIS A 20 -14.78 -5.12 -34.02
N PRO A 21 -15.25 -6.30 -34.45
CA PRO A 21 -16.38 -6.43 -35.34
C PRO A 21 -17.67 -5.91 -34.69
N GLU A 22 -18.63 -5.57 -35.51
CA GLU A 22 -20.00 -5.20 -35.04
C GLU A 22 -20.62 -6.36 -34.26
N GLY A 23 -21.23 -6.07 -33.13
CA GLY A 23 -21.83 -7.07 -32.24
C GLY A 23 -20.83 -7.84 -31.36
N ALA A 24 -19.56 -7.47 -31.38
CA ALA A 24 -18.58 -8.08 -30.48
C ALA A 24 -18.96 -7.89 -29.01
N MET A 25 -18.68 -8.90 -28.21
CA MET A 25 -18.89 -8.86 -26.75
C MET A 25 -17.55 -8.85 -26.04
N ARG A 26 -17.44 -8.02 -24.99
CA ARG A 26 -16.27 -7.94 -24.10
C ARG A 26 -16.50 -8.82 -22.89
N PRO A 27 -15.71 -9.87 -22.70
CA PRO A 27 -15.83 -10.70 -21.51
C PRO A 27 -15.36 -9.95 -20.25
N LEU A 28 -16.00 -10.25 -19.13
CA LEU A 28 -15.70 -9.75 -17.80
C LEU A 28 -15.19 -10.89 -16.94
N TYR A 29 -14.06 -10.71 -16.30
CA TYR A 29 -13.48 -11.68 -15.39
C TYR A 29 -13.46 -11.08 -13.98
N ILE A 30 -13.74 -11.91 -12.98
CA ILE A 30 -13.68 -11.46 -11.58
C ILE A 30 -12.26 -10.99 -11.25
N PHE A 31 -12.16 -9.95 -10.45
CA PHE A 31 -10.88 -9.47 -9.97
C PHE A 31 -10.13 -10.57 -9.22
N LYS A 32 -8.87 -10.77 -9.57
CA LYS A 32 -7.92 -11.61 -8.85
C LYS A 32 -6.61 -10.85 -8.72
N GLY A 33 -6.29 -10.41 -7.51
CA GLY A 33 -5.08 -9.65 -7.25
C GLY A 33 -3.80 -10.48 -7.35
N THR A 34 -3.86 -11.78 -7.05
CA THR A 34 -2.70 -12.67 -7.00
C THR A 34 -2.38 -13.32 -8.34
N ALA A 35 -1.09 -13.52 -8.61
CA ALA A 35 -0.64 -14.36 -9.72
C ALA A 35 -0.72 -15.87 -9.33
N PRO A 36 -0.94 -16.80 -10.28
CA PRO A 36 -1.24 -16.54 -11.69
C PRO A 36 -2.69 -16.06 -11.86
N ARG A 37 -2.89 -15.13 -12.80
CA ARG A 37 -4.22 -14.63 -13.17
C ARG A 37 -4.39 -14.60 -14.68
N PHE A 38 -5.57 -14.97 -15.13
CA PHE A 38 -5.98 -14.88 -16.53
C PHE A 38 -7.13 -13.88 -16.64
N VAL A 39 -6.98 -12.91 -17.51
CA VAL A 39 -7.95 -11.81 -17.66
C VAL A 39 -8.55 -11.74 -19.06
N GLY A 40 -8.35 -12.75 -19.88
CA GLY A 40 -8.91 -12.88 -21.22
C GLY A 40 -7.85 -13.03 -22.33
N TYR A 41 -8.25 -13.69 -23.40
CA TYR A 41 -7.41 -13.83 -24.60
C TYR A 41 -7.24 -12.46 -25.30
N GLY A 42 -6.10 -12.28 -25.95
CA GLY A 42 -5.80 -11.05 -26.68
C GLY A 42 -5.46 -9.84 -25.80
N ARG A 43 -5.21 -10.07 -24.52
CA ARG A 43 -4.86 -9.01 -23.55
C ARG A 43 -3.36 -8.95 -23.24
N GLY A 44 -2.54 -9.30 -24.24
CA GLY A 44 -1.09 -9.35 -24.12
C GLY A 44 -0.57 -10.72 -23.71
N SER A 45 0.65 -11.03 -24.16
CA SER A 45 1.29 -12.35 -23.99
C SER A 45 1.51 -12.77 -22.54
N PHE A 46 1.60 -11.81 -21.62
CA PHE A 46 1.80 -12.08 -20.20
C PHE A 46 0.56 -12.67 -19.51
N TYR A 47 -0.61 -12.49 -20.10
CA TYR A 47 -1.87 -13.03 -19.60
C TYR A 47 -2.30 -14.31 -20.32
N GLU A 48 -1.53 -14.80 -21.26
CA GLU A 48 -1.79 -16.10 -21.86
C GLU A 48 -1.61 -17.21 -20.81
N PRO A 49 -2.59 -18.10 -20.63
CA PRO A 49 -2.53 -19.12 -19.59
C PRO A 49 -1.42 -20.12 -19.91
N LYS A 50 -0.55 -20.38 -18.95
CA LYS A 50 0.42 -21.45 -19.03
C LYS A 50 -0.25 -22.79 -18.73
N LYS A 51 0.36 -23.87 -19.20
CA LYS A 51 -0.14 -25.24 -18.93
C LYS A 51 -0.27 -25.47 -17.43
N GLY A 52 -1.47 -25.76 -16.97
CA GLY A 52 -1.79 -26.04 -15.56
C GLY A 52 -2.24 -24.82 -14.74
N GLU A 53 -2.25 -23.62 -15.32
CA GLU A 53 -2.83 -22.45 -14.66
C GLU A 53 -4.35 -22.47 -14.73
N ALA A 54 -5.00 -22.19 -13.60
CA ALA A 54 -6.44 -22.05 -13.55
C ALA A 54 -6.87 -20.73 -14.22
N LEU A 55 -7.88 -20.80 -15.07
CA LEU A 55 -8.50 -19.61 -15.64
C LEU A 55 -9.26 -18.84 -14.55
N THR A 56 -9.16 -17.51 -14.58
CA THR A 56 -10.00 -16.66 -13.75
C THR A 56 -11.46 -16.79 -14.20
N PRO A 57 -12.43 -16.96 -13.28
CA PRO A 57 -13.82 -17.13 -13.64
C PRO A 57 -14.38 -15.94 -14.43
N LYS A 58 -15.07 -16.23 -15.54
CA LYS A 58 -15.80 -15.23 -16.31
C LYS A 58 -17.12 -14.92 -15.59
N MET A 59 -17.39 -13.65 -15.35
CA MET A 59 -18.62 -13.17 -14.69
C MET A 59 -19.76 -12.90 -15.68
N GLY A 60 -19.42 -12.46 -16.88
CA GLY A 60 -20.39 -12.09 -17.90
C GLY A 60 -19.74 -11.39 -19.08
N GLU A 61 -20.52 -10.61 -19.83
CA GLU A 61 -20.06 -9.90 -21.01
C GLU A 61 -20.77 -8.55 -21.12
N LEU A 62 -20.10 -7.60 -21.78
CA LEU A 62 -20.65 -6.31 -22.20
C LEU A 62 -20.57 -6.16 -23.72
N PRO A 63 -21.46 -5.38 -24.37
CA PRO A 63 -21.26 -4.96 -25.74
C PRO A 63 -19.90 -4.25 -25.90
N GLN A 64 -19.09 -4.68 -26.88
CA GLN A 64 -17.81 -4.05 -27.15
C GLN A 64 -17.96 -2.87 -28.12
N VAL A 65 -17.12 -1.85 -27.96
CA VAL A 65 -17.03 -0.75 -28.92
C VAL A 65 -16.16 -1.16 -30.11
N ARG A 66 -16.37 -0.47 -31.25
CA ARG A 66 -15.65 -0.80 -32.50
C ARG A 66 -14.14 -0.65 -32.39
N LYS A 67 -13.66 0.32 -31.60
CA LYS A 67 -12.23 0.58 -31.40
C LYS A 67 -11.94 0.87 -29.94
N THR A 68 -10.91 0.20 -29.39
CA THR A 68 -10.43 0.40 -28.04
C THR A 68 -9.04 1.05 -28.05
N TYR A 69 -8.74 1.82 -26.99
CA TYR A 69 -7.39 2.32 -26.71
C TYR A 69 -6.53 1.22 -26.09
N GLY A 70 -5.23 1.26 -26.37
CA GLY A 70 -4.25 0.51 -25.62
C GLY A 70 -3.97 1.18 -24.26
N TYR A 71 -3.67 0.36 -23.24
CA TYR A 71 -3.42 0.88 -21.90
C TYR A 71 -2.47 -0.02 -21.09
N TRP A 72 -1.87 0.59 -20.08
CA TRP A 72 -1.06 -0.10 -19.09
C TRP A 72 -1.89 -0.52 -17.89
N GLU A 73 -1.68 -1.74 -17.42
CA GLU A 73 -2.20 -2.22 -16.14
C GLU A 73 -1.16 -3.05 -15.37
N SER A 74 -1.30 -3.09 -14.07
CA SER A 74 -0.67 -4.03 -13.17
C SER A 74 -1.79 -4.81 -12.47
N THR A 75 -1.82 -4.91 -11.15
CA THR A 75 -3.00 -5.40 -10.43
C THR A 75 -4.24 -4.61 -10.82
N LEU A 76 -4.08 -3.30 -11.00
CA LEU A 76 -5.13 -2.37 -11.39
C LEU A 76 -4.81 -1.73 -12.74
N PRO A 77 -5.83 -1.31 -13.52
CA PRO A 77 -5.67 -0.51 -14.72
C PRO A 77 -5.13 0.89 -14.38
N LEU A 78 -4.20 1.41 -15.17
CA LEU A 78 -3.41 2.59 -14.79
C LEU A 78 -3.58 3.78 -15.75
N MET A 79 -3.18 3.63 -17.01
CA MET A 79 -3.16 4.74 -17.96
C MET A 79 -3.23 4.25 -19.41
N ASN A 80 -4.03 4.93 -20.26
CA ASN A 80 -4.13 4.59 -21.67
C ASN A 80 -3.28 5.48 -22.58
N GLU A 81 -3.17 5.10 -23.84
CA GLU A 81 -2.40 5.81 -24.88
C GLU A 81 -2.91 7.21 -25.19
N ALA A 82 -4.18 7.51 -24.88
CA ALA A 82 -4.73 8.86 -24.99
C ALA A 82 -4.31 9.78 -23.82
N GLY A 83 -3.65 9.23 -22.78
CA GLY A 83 -3.19 9.98 -21.62
C GLY A 83 -4.22 10.15 -20.52
N LEU A 84 -5.27 9.33 -20.52
CA LEU A 84 -6.20 9.20 -19.40
C LEU A 84 -5.56 8.31 -18.33
N ALA A 85 -5.40 8.81 -17.12
CA ALA A 85 -4.84 8.09 -15.98
C ALA A 85 -5.89 7.89 -14.89
N LEU A 86 -5.87 6.72 -14.26
CA LEU A 86 -6.77 6.31 -13.18
C LEU A 86 -5.97 5.87 -11.95
N GLY A 87 -6.48 6.19 -10.76
CA GLY A 87 -5.95 5.71 -9.49
C GLY A 87 -7.08 5.28 -8.58
N GLU A 88 -6.98 4.10 -8.00
CA GLU A 88 -8.02 3.47 -7.18
C GLU A 88 -7.74 3.60 -5.69
N SER A 89 -8.78 3.50 -4.88
CA SER A 89 -8.73 3.30 -3.42
C SER A 89 -10.03 2.66 -2.94
N SER A 90 -9.93 1.47 -2.34
CA SER A 90 -11.07 0.83 -1.68
C SER A 90 -11.52 1.66 -0.46
N CYS A 91 -12.84 1.77 -0.27
CA CYS A 91 -13.46 2.55 0.78
C CYS A 91 -14.51 1.73 1.53
N ALA A 92 -14.57 1.88 2.85
CA ALA A 92 -15.66 1.29 3.60
C ALA A 92 -16.99 2.00 3.27
N ALA A 93 -18.08 1.24 3.08
CA ALA A 93 -19.39 1.76 2.71
C ALA A 93 -20.54 1.11 3.49
N ARG A 94 -21.65 1.84 3.62
CA ARG A 94 -22.89 1.32 4.24
C ARG A 94 -23.74 0.51 3.27
N LEU A 95 -23.66 0.80 1.97
CA LEU A 95 -24.36 0.05 0.92
C LEU A 95 -23.38 -0.90 0.26
N LEU A 96 -23.71 -2.18 0.24
CA LEU A 96 -22.86 -3.26 -0.24
C LEU A 96 -23.59 -4.06 -1.31
N ASN A 97 -22.90 -4.37 -2.40
CA ASN A 97 -23.34 -5.34 -3.39
C ASN A 97 -22.49 -6.60 -3.34
N TYR A 98 -23.06 -7.68 -3.80
CA TYR A 98 -22.36 -8.95 -4.01
C TYR A 98 -22.15 -9.21 -5.51
N PRO A 99 -21.17 -10.03 -5.88
CA PRO A 99 -21.09 -10.51 -7.26
C PRO A 99 -22.39 -11.20 -7.69
N LEU A 100 -22.73 -11.07 -8.94
CA LEU A 100 -23.96 -11.66 -9.51
C LEU A 100 -24.07 -13.16 -9.20
N GLY A 101 -25.20 -13.56 -8.62
CA GLY A 101 -25.47 -14.94 -8.19
C GLY A 101 -24.77 -15.35 -6.90
N GLN A 102 -24.17 -14.42 -6.16
CA GLN A 102 -23.47 -14.70 -4.90
C GLN A 102 -24.06 -13.95 -3.70
N ALA A 103 -25.18 -13.27 -3.85
CA ALA A 103 -25.83 -12.62 -2.72
C ALA A 103 -26.27 -13.67 -1.69
N PRO A 104 -26.09 -13.40 -0.39
CA PRO A 104 -26.60 -14.26 0.67
C PRO A 104 -28.13 -14.40 0.59
N ALA A 105 -28.64 -15.52 1.06
CA ALA A 105 -30.08 -15.75 1.14
C ALA A 105 -30.76 -14.68 2.00
N GLU A 106 -32.02 -14.37 1.66
CA GLU A 106 -32.83 -13.45 2.47
C GLU A 106 -32.91 -13.94 3.93
N GLY A 107 -32.62 -13.03 4.85
CA GLY A 107 -32.58 -13.35 6.28
C GLY A 107 -31.25 -13.89 6.80
N ASP A 108 -30.18 -13.94 5.99
CA ASP A 108 -28.84 -14.28 6.46
C ASP A 108 -28.41 -13.26 7.54
N PRO A 109 -28.07 -13.73 8.76
CA PRO A 109 -27.73 -12.83 9.86
C PRO A 109 -26.46 -11.99 9.61
N ARG A 110 -25.68 -12.34 8.59
CA ARG A 110 -24.50 -11.58 8.16
C ARG A 110 -24.87 -10.30 7.39
N THR A 111 -26.09 -10.24 6.85
CA THR A 111 -26.61 -9.09 6.10
C THR A 111 -27.72 -8.41 6.86
N LYS A 112 -27.52 -7.17 7.31
CA LYS A 112 -28.56 -6.37 7.98
C LYS A 112 -29.52 -5.68 7.02
N GLN A 113 -29.21 -5.66 5.73
CA GLN A 113 -30.03 -5.04 4.68
C GLN A 113 -30.17 -6.00 3.50
N PRO A 114 -31.24 -5.91 2.73
CA PRO A 114 -31.38 -6.67 1.50
C PRO A 114 -30.20 -6.37 0.58
N ALA A 115 -29.49 -7.42 0.19
CA ALA A 115 -28.32 -7.30 -0.67
C ALA A 115 -28.74 -7.11 -2.11
N THR A 116 -28.07 -6.21 -2.82
CA THR A 116 -28.10 -6.12 -4.28
C THR A 116 -26.90 -6.84 -4.88
N GLU A 117 -26.98 -7.15 -6.17
CA GLU A 117 -25.92 -7.81 -6.91
C GLU A 117 -25.40 -6.90 -8.02
N GLY A 118 -24.13 -7.05 -8.34
CA GLY A 118 -23.46 -6.36 -9.44
C GLY A 118 -22.73 -7.34 -10.36
N LEU A 119 -22.64 -6.95 -11.64
CA LEU A 119 -21.88 -7.69 -12.64
C LEU A 119 -20.42 -7.25 -12.72
N LEU A 120 -20.09 -6.03 -12.28
CA LEU A 120 -18.80 -5.39 -12.48
C LEU A 120 -18.11 -5.09 -11.14
N ASP A 121 -16.89 -5.55 -10.96
CA ASP A 121 -15.99 -4.95 -9.99
C ASP A 121 -15.35 -3.65 -10.52
N LEU A 122 -14.68 -2.91 -9.66
CA LEU A 122 -14.05 -1.67 -10.05
C LEU A 122 -12.97 -1.85 -11.12
N THR A 123 -12.21 -2.94 -11.07
CA THR A 123 -11.16 -3.23 -12.07
C THR A 123 -11.77 -3.32 -13.47
N ASN A 124 -12.89 -4.04 -13.61
CA ASN A 124 -13.62 -4.10 -14.88
C ASN A 124 -14.13 -2.74 -15.32
N MET A 125 -14.66 -1.94 -14.41
CA MET A 125 -15.15 -0.57 -14.74
C MET A 125 -14.00 0.33 -15.22
N MET A 126 -12.85 0.29 -14.54
CA MET A 126 -11.65 1.05 -14.91
C MET A 126 -11.08 0.59 -16.26
N GLN A 127 -11.01 -0.72 -16.51
CA GLN A 127 -10.56 -1.29 -17.79
C GLN A 127 -11.44 -0.79 -18.93
N VAL A 128 -12.77 -0.89 -18.79
CA VAL A 128 -13.71 -0.42 -19.80
C VAL A 128 -13.58 1.09 -20.02
N ALA A 129 -13.37 1.87 -18.98
CA ALA A 129 -13.15 3.32 -19.10
C ALA A 129 -11.85 3.62 -19.87
N LEU A 130 -10.74 2.93 -19.58
CA LEU A 130 -9.48 3.11 -20.32
C LEU A 130 -9.57 2.62 -21.76
N GLU A 131 -10.30 1.55 -22.04
CA GLU A 131 -10.54 1.05 -23.40
C GLU A 131 -11.34 2.04 -24.27
N ARG A 132 -12.26 2.81 -23.67
CA ARG A 132 -13.28 3.57 -24.40
C ARG A 132 -13.12 5.09 -24.37
N CYS A 133 -12.38 5.63 -23.41
CA CYS A 133 -12.34 7.05 -23.14
C CYS A 133 -10.95 7.66 -23.31
N ALA A 134 -10.91 8.86 -23.88
CA ALA A 134 -9.71 9.70 -23.93
C ALA A 134 -9.70 10.79 -22.84
N THR A 135 -10.86 11.04 -22.18
CA THR A 135 -11.01 12.11 -21.20
C THR A 135 -11.55 11.60 -19.87
N ALA A 136 -11.19 12.29 -18.79
CA ALA A 136 -11.64 11.96 -17.45
C ALA A 136 -13.18 12.04 -17.32
N ARG A 137 -13.80 13.05 -17.90
CA ARG A 137 -15.28 13.19 -17.93
C ARG A 137 -15.96 12.02 -18.64
N CYS A 138 -15.44 11.57 -19.79
CA CYS A 138 -15.94 10.38 -20.48
C CYS A 138 -15.85 9.16 -19.57
N ALA A 139 -14.69 8.95 -18.92
CA ALA A 139 -14.48 7.82 -18.03
C ALA A 139 -15.46 7.82 -16.84
N VAL A 140 -15.67 8.97 -16.20
CA VAL A 140 -16.70 9.14 -15.14
C VAL A 140 -18.09 8.75 -15.66
N SER A 141 -18.47 9.24 -16.83
CA SER A 141 -19.78 8.94 -17.43
C SER A 141 -19.95 7.47 -17.77
N VAL A 142 -18.90 6.84 -18.33
CA VAL A 142 -18.92 5.41 -18.67
C VAL A 142 -19.00 4.55 -17.40
N MET A 143 -18.16 4.81 -16.40
CA MET A 143 -18.19 4.06 -15.14
C MET A 143 -19.52 4.22 -14.41
N GLY A 144 -20.07 5.44 -14.37
CA GLY A 144 -21.37 5.72 -13.78
C GLY A 144 -22.50 4.97 -14.48
N ALA A 145 -22.55 5.01 -15.82
CA ALA A 145 -23.56 4.30 -16.60
C ALA A 145 -23.46 2.77 -16.39
N LEU A 146 -22.26 2.22 -16.38
CA LEU A 146 -22.03 0.80 -16.09
C LEU A 146 -22.52 0.40 -14.69
N ALA A 147 -22.24 1.24 -13.68
CA ALA A 147 -22.71 1.00 -12.32
C ALA A 147 -24.25 1.03 -12.21
N GLU A 148 -24.91 1.93 -12.94
CA GLU A 148 -26.38 2.01 -12.94
C GLU A 148 -27.03 0.86 -13.74
N GLU A 149 -26.44 0.47 -14.87
CA GLU A 149 -27.03 -0.54 -15.78
C GLU A 149 -26.77 -1.96 -15.31
N TYR A 150 -25.51 -2.28 -14.90
CA TYR A 150 -25.09 -3.64 -14.61
C TYR A 150 -24.88 -3.89 -13.11
N GLY A 151 -24.77 -2.86 -12.30
CA GLY A 151 -24.41 -2.96 -10.89
C GLY A 151 -22.89 -3.13 -10.68
N PHE A 152 -22.41 -2.44 -9.69
CA PHE A 152 -21.06 -2.53 -9.18
C PHE A 152 -21.03 -3.44 -7.95
N PHE A 153 -19.98 -4.24 -7.76
CA PHE A 153 -19.63 -4.84 -6.51
C PHE A 153 -18.15 -4.54 -6.15
N PRO A 154 -17.79 -4.46 -4.86
CA PRO A 154 -16.43 -4.13 -4.45
C PRO A 154 -15.46 -5.21 -4.90
N MET A 155 -14.17 -4.84 -5.05
CA MET A 155 -13.11 -5.80 -5.34
C MET A 155 -12.98 -6.79 -4.17
N VAL A 156 -13.61 -7.93 -4.30
CA VAL A 156 -13.63 -8.99 -3.28
C VAL A 156 -12.36 -9.81 -3.46
N GLY A 157 -11.29 -9.44 -2.75
CA GLY A 157 -10.19 -10.37 -2.55
C GLY A 157 -10.65 -11.50 -1.64
N GLU A 158 -9.96 -12.63 -1.64
CA GLU A 158 -10.21 -13.77 -0.72
C GLU A 158 -10.28 -13.35 0.76
N TRP A 159 -9.87 -12.13 1.06
CA TRP A 159 -9.81 -11.50 2.38
C TRP A 159 -11.14 -10.88 2.87
N SER A 160 -12.01 -10.44 1.99
CA SER A 160 -13.23 -9.72 2.39
C SER A 160 -14.39 -10.63 2.75
N LEU A 161 -14.35 -11.89 2.32
CA LEU A 161 -15.38 -12.89 2.64
C LEU A 161 -15.11 -13.69 3.92
N SER A 162 -13.91 -13.60 4.50
CA SER A 162 -13.46 -14.42 5.64
C SER A 162 -13.53 -13.71 7.00
N PHE A 163 -14.23 -12.59 7.14
CA PHE A 163 -14.50 -12.01 8.46
C PHE A 163 -15.63 -12.76 9.19
N GLU A 164 -15.40 -13.99 9.51
CA GLU A 164 -16.05 -14.62 10.65
C GLU A 164 -15.53 -13.98 11.92
N SER A 165 -16.14 -12.90 12.35
CA SER A 165 -15.93 -12.42 13.70
C SER A 165 -17.08 -12.90 14.57
N ASP A 166 -16.71 -13.69 15.55
CA ASP A 166 -17.54 -14.22 16.63
C ASP A 166 -18.03 -13.12 17.60
N SER A 167 -18.39 -11.98 17.10
CA SER A 167 -18.99 -10.93 17.94
C SER A 167 -19.80 -9.97 17.09
N LYS A 168 -20.96 -9.62 17.55
CA LYS A 168 -21.97 -8.62 17.19
C LYS A 168 -21.46 -7.26 16.61
N LYS A 169 -20.25 -7.22 16.04
CA LYS A 169 -19.64 -6.05 15.44
C LYS A 169 -19.72 -6.19 13.92
N VAL A 170 -20.36 -5.22 13.28
CA VAL A 170 -20.41 -5.06 11.84
C VAL A 170 -18.97 -5.01 11.34
N ALA A 171 -18.53 -6.03 10.63
CA ALA A 171 -17.29 -5.98 9.88
C ALA A 171 -17.46 -4.90 8.80
N PHE A 172 -16.60 -3.89 8.78
CA PHE A 172 -16.53 -2.94 7.69
C PHE A 172 -15.80 -3.64 6.55
N ALA A 173 -16.56 -4.28 5.67
CA ALA A 173 -16.04 -4.67 4.38
C ALA A 173 -15.73 -3.38 3.59
N ASP A 174 -14.69 -3.40 2.77
CA ASP A 174 -14.42 -2.38 1.76
C ASP A 174 -15.56 -2.46 0.72
N GLY A 175 -16.74 -1.91 1.10
CA GLY A 175 -18.00 -2.06 0.36
C GLY A 175 -18.19 -1.03 -0.74
N GLY A 176 -17.32 -0.05 -0.80
CA GLY A 176 -17.32 0.99 -1.81
C GLY A 176 -15.93 1.24 -2.35
N GLU A 177 -15.88 1.99 -3.45
CA GLU A 177 -14.64 2.27 -4.14
C GLU A 177 -14.55 3.74 -4.56
N ALA A 178 -13.32 4.21 -4.71
CA ALA A 178 -13.01 5.54 -5.17
C ALA A 178 -11.98 5.52 -6.30
N VAL A 179 -12.15 6.41 -7.28
CA VAL A 179 -11.19 6.56 -8.38
C VAL A 179 -10.81 8.03 -8.52
N THR A 180 -9.52 8.30 -8.63
CA THR A 180 -9.00 9.58 -9.12
C THR A 180 -8.71 9.47 -10.60
N LEU A 181 -9.08 10.49 -11.37
CA LEU A 181 -8.91 10.51 -12.82
C LEU A 181 -8.23 11.80 -13.25
N SER A 182 -7.38 11.73 -14.28
CA SER A 182 -6.84 12.91 -14.95
C SER A 182 -6.63 12.64 -16.43
N ASP A 183 -6.73 13.69 -17.26
CA ASP A 183 -6.54 13.60 -18.70
C ASP A 183 -5.68 14.72 -19.27
N ARG A 184 -5.35 14.65 -20.57
CA ARG A 184 -4.50 15.63 -21.28
C ARG A 184 -5.12 17.02 -21.42
N SER A 185 -6.43 17.19 -21.19
CA SER A 185 -7.05 18.51 -21.15
C SER A 185 -6.72 19.27 -19.86
N GLY A 186 -6.19 18.56 -18.85
CA GLY A 186 -5.93 19.07 -17.51
C GLY A 186 -7.14 18.96 -16.59
N GLU A 187 -8.22 18.28 -17.00
CA GLU A 187 -9.29 17.93 -16.07
C GLU A 187 -8.85 16.82 -15.12
N ALA A 188 -9.22 16.97 -13.84
CA ALA A 188 -9.07 15.95 -12.83
C ALA A 188 -10.40 15.74 -12.11
N TRP A 189 -10.72 14.49 -11.82
CA TRP A 189 -11.97 14.08 -11.19
C TRP A 189 -11.75 13.13 -10.03
N VAL A 190 -12.67 13.14 -9.08
CA VAL A 190 -12.84 12.12 -8.06
C VAL A 190 -14.18 11.44 -8.28
N PHE A 191 -14.20 10.13 -8.38
CA PHE A 191 -15.38 9.30 -8.54
C PHE A 191 -15.52 8.37 -7.33
N HIS A 192 -16.72 8.28 -6.75
CA HIS A 192 -17.05 7.33 -5.69
C HIS A 192 -18.23 6.48 -6.10
N VAL A 193 -18.20 5.19 -5.75
CA VAL A 193 -19.28 4.24 -6.00
C VAL A 193 -19.51 3.37 -4.79
N VAL A 194 -20.77 3.07 -4.51
CA VAL A 194 -21.23 2.17 -3.45
C VAL A 194 -22.29 1.22 -3.99
N GLY A 195 -22.62 0.22 -3.21
CA GLY A 195 -23.68 -0.72 -3.54
C GLY A 195 -25.03 -0.04 -3.80
N GLY A 196 -25.99 -0.82 -4.25
CA GLY A 196 -27.32 -0.39 -4.58
C GLY A 196 -28.35 -0.60 -3.47
N VAL A 197 -29.62 -0.39 -3.86
CA VAL A 197 -30.79 -0.60 -3.01
C VAL A 197 -31.83 -1.36 -3.84
N PRO A 198 -32.30 -2.53 -3.39
CA PRO A 198 -33.27 -3.35 -4.14
C PRO A 198 -34.50 -2.56 -4.56
N GLY A 199 -34.87 -2.66 -5.82
CA GLY A 199 -36.01 -1.94 -6.39
C GLY A 199 -35.81 -0.44 -6.66
N VAL A 200 -34.66 0.13 -6.25
CA VAL A 200 -34.35 1.55 -6.42
C VAL A 200 -33.18 1.77 -7.38
N ALA A 201 -32.02 1.22 -7.06
CA ALA A 201 -30.80 1.38 -7.85
C ALA A 201 -29.90 0.15 -7.70
N LYS A 202 -29.23 -0.27 -8.79
CA LYS A 202 -28.24 -1.34 -8.74
C LYS A 202 -26.94 -0.90 -8.08
N SER A 203 -26.61 0.39 -8.21
CA SER A 203 -25.48 1.04 -7.53
C SER A 203 -25.72 2.53 -7.42
N VAL A 204 -25.01 3.18 -6.50
CA VAL A 204 -25.07 4.63 -6.29
C VAL A 204 -23.66 5.19 -6.45
N TRP A 205 -23.53 6.28 -7.18
CA TRP A 205 -22.23 6.91 -7.43
C TRP A 205 -22.34 8.44 -7.49
N ALA A 206 -21.22 9.10 -7.23
CA ALA A 206 -21.05 10.54 -7.47
C ALA A 206 -19.59 10.82 -7.87
N ALA A 207 -19.42 11.89 -8.66
CA ALA A 207 -18.11 12.36 -9.08
C ALA A 207 -18.04 13.88 -9.06
N MET A 208 -16.88 14.40 -8.68
CA MET A 208 -16.60 15.83 -8.62
C MET A 208 -15.35 16.15 -9.44
N ARG A 209 -15.44 17.18 -10.29
CA ARG A 209 -14.28 17.76 -10.96
C ARG A 209 -13.49 18.61 -9.94
N LEU A 210 -12.18 18.42 -9.91
CA LEU A 210 -11.32 19.24 -9.05
C LEU A 210 -11.20 20.65 -9.63
N PRO A 211 -11.29 21.69 -8.77
CA PRO A 211 -10.93 23.04 -9.17
C PRO A 211 -9.46 23.11 -9.62
N LYS A 212 -9.16 24.00 -10.57
CA LYS A 212 -7.78 24.21 -11.01
C LYS A 212 -6.88 24.65 -9.84
N GLY A 213 -5.71 24.06 -9.75
CA GLY A 213 -4.76 24.33 -8.67
C GLY A 213 -5.13 23.66 -7.35
N HIS A 214 -6.08 22.75 -7.32
CA HIS A 214 -6.40 21.94 -6.17
C HIS A 214 -5.79 20.55 -6.24
N ALA A 215 -5.54 19.97 -5.06
CA ALA A 215 -5.25 18.56 -4.86
C ALA A 215 -6.36 17.91 -4.01
N ALA A 216 -6.69 16.67 -4.34
CA ALA A 216 -7.55 15.79 -3.55
C ALA A 216 -6.82 14.50 -3.23
N PHE A 217 -7.05 13.95 -2.06
CA PHE A 217 -6.38 12.76 -1.58
C PHE A 217 -7.41 11.75 -1.08
N ILE A 218 -7.21 10.49 -1.44
CA ILE A 218 -8.06 9.38 -1.00
C ILE A 218 -7.18 8.36 -0.30
N ALA A 219 -7.60 7.94 0.88
CA ALA A 219 -6.87 6.98 1.70
C ALA A 219 -7.83 6.03 2.41
N ASN A 220 -8.48 5.16 1.64
CA ASN A 220 -9.53 4.24 2.09
C ASN A 220 -10.73 4.96 2.76
N ASN A 221 -11.06 6.15 2.29
CA ASN A 221 -12.12 6.98 2.84
C ASN A 221 -12.77 7.80 1.73
N PHE A 222 -14.10 7.90 1.74
CA PHE A 222 -14.81 8.83 0.87
C PHE A 222 -14.47 10.27 1.26
N ILE A 223 -14.41 11.16 0.27
CA ILE A 223 -14.08 12.57 0.46
C ILE A 223 -15.12 13.52 -0.12
N LEU A 224 -16.01 13.05 -1.01
CA LEU A 224 -17.06 13.90 -1.61
C LEU A 224 -18.05 14.34 -0.54
N ARG A 225 -18.38 15.63 -0.58
CA ARG A 225 -19.25 16.27 0.41
C ARG A 225 -20.64 16.54 -0.19
N GLU A 226 -21.11 17.75 -0.15
CA GLU A 226 -22.44 18.16 -0.57
C GLU A 226 -22.65 17.95 -2.07
N VAL A 227 -23.52 17.01 -2.41
CA VAL A 227 -23.92 16.74 -3.79
C VAL A 227 -24.99 17.76 -4.22
N PRO A 228 -24.81 18.52 -5.32
CA PRO A 228 -25.78 19.51 -5.78
C PRO A 228 -27.09 18.85 -6.18
N GLU A 229 -28.19 19.64 -6.25
CA GLU A 229 -29.50 19.11 -6.58
C GLU A 229 -29.57 18.51 -7.99
N THR A 230 -28.84 19.08 -8.92
CA THR A 230 -28.76 18.60 -10.31
C THR A 230 -27.33 18.47 -10.78
N PRO A 231 -27.02 17.51 -11.67
CA PRO A 231 -25.69 17.43 -12.30
C PRO A 231 -25.35 18.74 -13.02
N ASN A 232 -24.06 19.07 -13.04
CA ASN A 232 -23.54 20.28 -13.67
C ASN A 232 -22.13 20.04 -14.24
N GLU A 233 -21.40 21.10 -14.58
CA GLU A 233 -20.04 20.96 -15.12
C GLU A 233 -19.05 20.31 -14.15
N ASP A 234 -19.23 20.51 -12.84
CA ASP A 234 -18.32 20.06 -11.81
C ASP A 234 -18.80 18.80 -11.08
N TRP A 235 -20.06 18.40 -11.30
CA TRP A 235 -20.65 17.27 -10.61
C TRP A 235 -21.48 16.40 -11.54
N LEU A 236 -21.16 15.10 -11.52
CA LEU A 236 -21.93 14.03 -12.14
C LEU A 236 -22.28 13.00 -11.07
N PHE A 237 -23.49 12.45 -11.09
CA PHE A 237 -23.93 11.47 -10.10
C PHE A 237 -25.16 10.69 -10.56
N SER A 238 -25.42 9.55 -9.92
CA SER A 238 -26.58 8.71 -10.24
C SER A 238 -27.89 9.43 -9.91
N SER A 239 -28.85 9.33 -10.82
CA SER A 239 -30.18 9.96 -10.68
C SER A 239 -30.94 9.49 -9.44
N LYS A 240 -30.64 8.31 -8.95
CA LYS A 240 -31.27 7.64 -7.80
C LYS A 240 -30.57 7.85 -6.45
N ILE A 241 -29.52 8.67 -6.40
CA ILE A 241 -28.70 8.86 -5.19
C ILE A 241 -29.53 9.30 -3.97
N ARG A 242 -30.44 10.27 -4.16
CA ARG A 242 -31.30 10.78 -3.08
C ARG A 242 -32.39 9.80 -2.68
N GLU A 243 -33.00 9.12 -3.66
CA GLU A 243 -34.00 8.11 -3.39
C GLU A 243 -33.42 6.94 -2.61
N ALA A 244 -32.25 6.45 -3.01
CA ALA A 244 -31.54 5.39 -2.31
C ALA A 244 -31.19 5.78 -0.86
N ALA A 245 -30.69 6.99 -0.66
CA ALA A 245 -30.36 7.50 0.68
C ALA A 245 -31.60 7.62 1.59
N LYS A 246 -32.75 8.05 1.05
CA LYS A 246 -34.01 8.15 1.80
C LYS A 246 -34.60 6.80 2.17
N VAL A 247 -34.73 5.90 1.20
CA VAL A 247 -35.35 4.57 1.39
C VAL A 247 -34.56 3.75 2.42
N THR A 248 -33.25 3.91 2.46
CA THR A 248 -32.40 3.23 3.43
C THR A 248 -32.36 3.93 4.82
N GLY A 249 -32.98 5.10 4.95
CA GLY A 249 -32.93 5.88 6.18
C GLY A 249 -31.56 6.51 6.48
N LEU A 250 -30.64 6.48 5.52
CA LEU A 250 -29.29 7.06 5.68
C LEU A 250 -29.31 8.58 5.58
N TRP A 251 -30.36 9.15 4.98
CA TRP A 251 -30.63 10.59 4.88
C TRP A 251 -32.14 10.83 5.01
N ASP A 252 -32.50 11.80 5.84
CA ASP A 252 -33.91 12.13 6.13
C ASP A 252 -34.59 12.98 5.04
N GLY A 253 -33.80 13.45 4.07
CA GLY A 253 -34.26 14.31 2.98
C GLY A 253 -34.22 15.79 3.30
N ASN A 254 -33.72 16.19 4.46
CA ASN A 254 -33.58 17.57 4.88
C ASN A 254 -32.12 18.05 4.69
N GLY A 255 -31.97 19.25 4.15
CA GLY A 255 -30.65 19.84 3.88
C GLY A 255 -29.87 19.14 2.74
N PRO A 256 -28.63 19.55 2.52
CA PRO A 256 -27.78 19.01 1.47
C PRO A 256 -27.43 17.53 1.73
N LEU A 257 -27.38 16.73 0.66
CA LEU A 257 -26.90 15.37 0.72
C LEU A 257 -25.35 15.39 0.73
N ASP A 258 -24.74 15.09 1.88
CA ASP A 258 -23.31 14.90 2.00
C ASP A 258 -22.98 13.43 1.72
N PHE A 259 -22.29 13.17 0.60
CA PHE A 259 -21.99 11.80 0.15
C PHE A 259 -21.27 10.98 1.22
N THR A 260 -20.23 11.55 1.81
CA THR A 260 -19.41 10.85 2.80
C THR A 260 -20.20 10.57 4.08
N ARG A 261 -20.97 11.54 4.59
CA ARG A 261 -21.81 11.33 5.80
C ARG A 261 -22.88 10.27 5.58
N VAL A 262 -23.46 10.22 4.38
CA VAL A 262 -24.55 9.31 4.06
C VAL A 262 -24.04 7.89 3.84
N PHE A 263 -22.99 7.72 3.05
CA PHE A 263 -22.60 6.40 2.55
C PHE A 263 -21.36 5.80 3.22
N ALA A 264 -20.51 6.60 3.88
CA ALA A 264 -19.45 6.04 4.71
C ALA A 264 -20.02 5.48 6.03
N PRO A 265 -19.40 4.47 6.63
CA PRO A 265 -19.80 3.97 7.95
C PRO A 265 -19.64 5.06 9.01
N ASP A 266 -20.46 4.97 10.08
CA ASP A 266 -20.26 5.81 11.24
C ASP A 266 -18.90 5.54 11.87
N THR A 267 -18.13 6.58 12.05
CA THR A 267 -16.84 6.52 12.76
C THR A 267 -17.01 6.05 14.21
N VAL A 268 -18.18 6.27 14.79
CA VAL A 268 -18.57 5.81 16.13
C VAL A 268 -18.61 4.28 16.25
N LEU A 269 -18.84 3.55 15.14
CA LEU A 269 -18.85 2.07 15.16
C LEU A 269 -17.46 1.45 15.23
N LEU A 270 -16.41 2.23 15.05
CA LEU A 270 -15.01 1.83 15.23
C LEU A 270 -14.52 2.08 16.67
N GLN A 271 -15.43 2.12 17.64
CA GLN A 271 -15.06 2.29 19.03
C GLN A 271 -14.03 1.22 19.45
N SER A 272 -12.92 1.72 19.98
CA SER A 272 -12.00 0.92 20.77
C SER A 272 -12.78 0.14 21.84
N PRO A 273 -12.38 -1.07 22.20
CA PRO A 273 -12.97 -1.80 23.33
C PRO A 273 -13.01 -1.01 24.64
N ARG A 274 -12.34 0.14 24.71
CA ARG A 274 -12.29 1.05 25.86
C ARG A 274 -13.26 2.23 25.76
N GLY A 275 -14.14 2.29 24.75
CA GLY A 275 -15.18 3.34 24.65
C GLY A 275 -14.69 4.70 24.15
N GLU A 276 -13.42 4.90 23.94
CA GLU A 276 -12.86 6.10 23.33
C GLU A 276 -12.78 5.87 21.81
N ALA A 277 -13.57 6.63 21.09
CA ALA A 277 -13.61 6.53 19.64
C ALA A 277 -12.58 7.46 19.04
N PRO A 278 -11.49 6.99 18.48
CA PRO A 278 -10.95 7.69 17.36
C PRO A 278 -11.31 6.97 16.09
N ILE A 279 -11.64 7.77 15.15
CA ILE A 279 -11.51 7.60 13.73
C ILE A 279 -10.43 6.57 13.43
N PRO A 280 -10.62 5.72 12.43
CA PRO A 280 -9.52 4.87 11.99
C PRO A 280 -8.35 5.76 11.56
N LEU A 281 -7.38 5.89 12.45
CA LEU A 281 -6.15 6.66 12.22
C LEU A 281 -5.47 6.27 10.91
N TYR A 282 -5.66 5.01 10.46
CA TYR A 282 -5.08 4.55 9.21
C TYR A 282 -5.58 5.33 7.97
N ALA A 283 -6.82 5.85 8.00
CA ALA A 283 -7.39 6.62 6.88
C ALA A 283 -7.14 8.13 7.09
N SER A 284 -7.70 8.69 8.16
CA SER A 284 -7.72 10.13 8.42
C SER A 284 -6.34 10.73 8.61
N LEU A 285 -5.41 10.01 9.23
CA LEU A 285 -4.04 10.48 9.45
C LEU A 285 -3.30 10.67 8.13
N ARG A 286 -3.48 9.77 7.16
CA ARG A 286 -2.89 9.93 5.81
C ARG A 286 -3.46 11.14 5.08
N LEU A 287 -4.78 11.36 5.16
CA LEU A 287 -5.41 12.55 4.57
C LEU A 287 -4.88 13.84 5.22
N TRP A 288 -4.87 13.91 6.54
CA TRP A 288 -4.31 15.04 7.29
C TRP A 288 -2.88 15.36 6.87
N ARG A 289 -2.04 14.33 6.78
CA ARG A 289 -0.63 14.50 6.37
C ARG A 289 -0.51 15.04 4.94
N LEU A 290 -1.24 14.47 3.99
CA LEU A 290 -1.19 14.88 2.58
C LEU A 290 -1.71 16.30 2.38
N LEU A 291 -2.78 16.68 3.08
CA LEU A 291 -3.28 18.05 3.09
C LEU A 291 -2.23 19.03 3.66
N GLY A 292 -1.59 18.65 4.77
CA GLY A 292 -0.50 19.45 5.37
C GLY A 292 0.72 19.61 4.46
N MET A 293 1.05 18.59 3.65
CA MET A 293 2.14 18.69 2.67
C MET A 293 1.76 19.51 1.43
N ALA A 294 0.50 19.47 1.00
CA ALA A 294 0.03 20.22 -0.17
C ALA A 294 -0.24 21.70 0.12
N ALA A 295 -0.68 22.01 1.34
CA ALA A 295 -1.02 23.36 1.79
C ALA A 295 -0.48 23.59 3.22
N PRO A 296 0.84 23.68 3.39
CA PRO A 296 1.50 23.76 4.69
C PRO A 296 1.10 24.97 5.53
N SER A 297 0.83 26.13 4.94
CA SER A 297 0.38 27.31 5.68
C SER A 297 -1.01 27.12 6.27
N SER A 298 -1.88 26.35 5.60
CA SER A 298 -3.27 26.16 6.00
C SER A 298 -3.47 24.91 6.86
N TYR A 299 -2.70 23.86 6.63
CA TYR A 299 -2.89 22.53 7.24
C TYR A 299 -1.66 21.98 7.94
N GLY A 300 -0.44 22.47 7.67
CA GLY A 300 0.81 21.88 8.15
C GLY A 300 0.97 21.89 9.67
N SER A 301 0.37 22.85 10.37
CA SER A 301 0.39 22.96 11.84
C SER A 301 -0.96 22.66 12.50
N ARG A 302 -1.97 22.27 11.72
CA ARG A 302 -3.27 21.92 12.31
C ARG A 302 -3.18 20.54 12.97
N PRO A 303 -3.73 20.39 14.18
CA PRO A 303 -3.85 19.08 14.79
C PRO A 303 -4.76 18.18 13.94
N LEU A 304 -4.59 16.87 14.06
CA LEU A 304 -5.53 15.92 13.47
C LEU A 304 -6.93 16.17 14.06
N PRO A 305 -7.97 16.42 13.23
CA PRO A 305 -9.31 16.65 13.75
C PRO A 305 -9.90 15.38 14.36
N VAL A 306 -10.74 15.54 15.36
CA VAL A 306 -11.47 14.43 15.99
C VAL A 306 -12.48 13.82 15.01
N ASP A 307 -13.18 14.66 14.24
CA ASP A 307 -14.07 14.23 13.16
C ASP A 307 -13.35 14.35 11.80
N PRO A 308 -13.09 13.23 11.06
CA PRO A 308 -12.45 13.28 9.74
C PRO A 308 -13.28 14.04 8.71
N LEU A 309 -14.56 14.23 8.97
CA LEU A 309 -15.45 15.03 8.14
C LEU A 309 -15.14 16.53 8.19
N GLU A 310 -14.27 16.97 9.09
CA GLU A 310 -13.72 18.33 9.09
C GLU A 310 -12.61 18.50 8.02
N LEU A 311 -12.05 17.39 7.50
CA LEU A 311 -11.08 17.45 6.41
C LEU A 311 -11.80 17.76 5.08
N PRO A 312 -11.28 18.68 4.25
CA PRO A 312 -11.93 19.06 3.00
C PRO A 312 -11.77 17.98 1.93
N ALA A 313 -12.68 17.96 0.94
CA ALA A 313 -12.58 17.11 -0.23
C ALA A 313 -11.37 17.42 -1.13
N SER A 314 -10.96 18.69 -1.15
CA SER A 314 -9.76 19.13 -1.88
C SER A 314 -9.19 20.39 -1.23
N VAL A 315 -7.93 20.69 -1.51
CA VAL A 315 -7.23 21.87 -1.02
C VAL A 315 -6.50 22.55 -2.18
N ALA A 316 -6.51 23.89 -2.18
CA ALA A 316 -5.65 24.66 -3.08
C ALA A 316 -4.19 24.39 -2.72
N VAL A 317 -3.38 23.94 -3.70
CA VAL A 317 -1.95 23.71 -3.46
C VAL A 317 -1.22 25.05 -3.37
N GLU A 318 -0.37 25.22 -2.38
CA GLU A 318 0.36 26.48 -2.17
C GLU A 318 1.49 26.68 -3.19
N GLN A 319 2.03 25.56 -3.71
CA GLN A 319 3.04 25.57 -4.76
C GLN A 319 2.70 24.48 -5.78
N PRO A 320 2.95 24.72 -7.07
CA PRO A 320 2.75 23.70 -8.09
C PRO A 320 3.54 22.43 -7.77
N LEU A 321 2.85 21.29 -7.74
CA LEU A 321 3.47 20.00 -7.49
C LEU A 321 4.09 19.46 -8.78
N ALA A 322 5.43 19.54 -8.88
CA ALA A 322 6.16 18.79 -9.89
C ALA A 322 6.09 17.28 -9.59
N SER A 323 6.43 16.42 -10.57
CA SER A 323 6.44 14.95 -10.38
C SER A 323 7.23 14.53 -9.14
N ALA A 324 8.40 15.13 -8.89
CA ALA A 324 9.20 14.84 -7.69
C ALA A 324 8.46 15.17 -6.38
N GLY A 325 7.65 16.24 -6.36
CA GLY A 325 6.79 16.57 -5.20
C GLY A 325 5.72 15.50 -4.97
N VAL A 326 5.10 15.00 -6.04
CA VAL A 326 4.11 13.90 -5.95
C VAL A 326 4.79 12.60 -5.49
N PHE A 327 6.01 12.30 -5.95
CA PHE A 327 6.78 11.14 -5.47
C PHE A 327 7.08 11.24 -3.97
N ALA A 328 7.38 12.45 -3.48
CA ALA A 328 7.59 12.69 -2.05
C ALA A 328 6.30 12.49 -1.23
N LEU A 329 5.14 12.94 -1.73
CA LEU A 329 3.84 12.69 -1.11
C LEU A 329 3.57 11.18 -0.96
N LEU A 330 3.76 10.42 -2.06
CA LEU A 330 3.50 8.98 -2.08
C LEU A 330 4.52 8.17 -1.26
N GLY A 331 5.74 8.70 -1.07
CA GLY A 331 6.80 8.08 -0.29
C GLY A 331 6.83 8.46 1.19
N ASP A 332 5.87 9.26 1.68
CA ASP A 332 5.90 9.78 3.05
C ASP A 332 5.48 8.74 4.09
N TYR A 333 6.12 8.83 5.24
CA TYR A 333 5.88 8.02 6.45
C TYR A 333 5.74 8.90 7.70
N TYR A 334 5.13 10.07 7.53
CA TYR A 334 4.95 11.13 8.53
C TYR A 334 6.26 11.79 8.99
N ALA A 335 7.28 11.80 8.15
CA ALA A 335 8.59 12.32 8.49
C ALA A 335 8.52 13.73 9.11
N GLY A 336 9.15 13.92 10.28
CA GLY A 336 9.22 15.18 10.99
C GLY A 336 7.94 15.61 11.73
N THR A 337 6.95 14.71 11.87
CA THR A 337 5.75 14.93 12.71
C THR A 337 5.80 14.09 13.98
N GLU A 338 4.85 14.28 14.90
CA GLU A 338 4.69 13.43 16.08
C GLU A 338 4.36 11.96 15.74
N PHE A 339 3.94 11.68 14.50
CA PHE A 339 3.61 10.35 14.00
C PHE A 339 4.74 9.73 13.15
N ASP A 340 5.92 10.33 13.14
CA ASP A 340 7.08 9.85 12.34
C ASP A 340 7.38 8.37 12.62
N LEU A 341 7.15 7.53 11.61
CA LEU A 341 7.29 6.07 11.73
C LEU A 341 8.75 5.61 11.88
N THR A 342 9.73 6.50 11.71
CA THR A 342 11.14 6.20 12.01
C THR A 342 11.51 6.41 13.48
N GLN A 343 10.53 6.83 14.31
CA GLN A 343 10.73 7.17 15.70
C GLN A 343 10.00 6.20 16.64
N GLY A 344 10.46 6.13 17.88
CA GLY A 344 9.81 5.37 18.95
C GLY A 344 9.98 3.84 18.83
N ALA A 345 9.26 3.13 19.69
CA ALA A 345 9.39 1.67 19.83
C ALA A 345 8.98 0.88 18.58
N LEU A 346 7.98 1.36 17.83
CA LEU A 346 7.53 0.69 16.61
C LEU A 346 8.60 0.69 15.51
N ALA A 347 9.42 1.71 15.44
CA ALA A 347 10.52 1.82 14.49
C ALA A 347 11.70 0.88 14.81
N GLY A 348 11.69 0.29 15.99
CA GLY A 348 12.81 -0.50 16.48
C GLY A 348 14.08 0.32 16.68
N PRO A 349 15.21 -0.34 16.98
CA PRO A 349 16.46 0.35 17.28
C PRO A 349 17.04 1.14 16.10
N PHE A 350 16.68 0.78 14.89
CA PHE A 350 17.30 1.28 13.66
C PHE A 350 16.40 2.16 12.81
N GLY A 351 15.26 2.63 13.36
CA GLY A 351 14.40 3.61 12.74
C GLY A 351 13.70 3.12 11.47
N ASN A 352 13.22 1.88 11.45
CA ASN A 352 12.50 1.30 10.33
C ASN A 352 11.09 1.92 10.22
N PRO A 353 10.71 2.59 9.10
CA PRO A 353 9.40 3.18 8.94
C PRO A 353 8.29 2.15 8.63
N PHE A 354 8.66 0.91 8.35
CA PHE A 354 7.73 -0.14 7.97
C PHE A 354 7.18 -0.84 9.21
N ALA A 355 6.38 -0.12 10.00
CA ALA A 355 5.64 -0.72 11.11
C ALA A 355 4.81 -1.90 10.58
N ARG A 356 5.03 -3.08 11.14
CA ARG A 356 4.31 -4.30 10.75
C ARG A 356 3.05 -4.41 11.57
N GLU A 357 1.91 -4.26 10.92
CA GLU A 357 0.62 -4.59 11.52
C GLU A 357 0.59 -6.12 11.72
N GLY A 358 0.66 -6.58 12.98
CA GLY A 358 0.58 -8.01 13.28
C GLY A 358 -0.81 -8.57 13.07
N GLY A 359 -0.93 -9.91 12.95
CA GLY A 359 -2.18 -10.63 12.71
C GLY A 359 -3.28 -10.48 13.78
N ASN A 360 -3.04 -9.73 14.86
CA ASN A 360 -4.03 -9.30 15.86
C ASN A 360 -4.39 -7.82 15.74
N SER A 361 -4.38 -7.31 14.53
CA SER A 361 -4.76 -5.93 14.22
C SER A 361 -6.12 -5.51 14.80
N THR A 362 -7.04 -6.47 15.06
CA THR A 362 -8.32 -6.21 15.70
C THR A 362 -8.21 -5.58 17.09
N ARG A 363 -7.13 -5.84 17.84
CA ARG A 363 -6.88 -5.20 19.15
C ARG A 363 -6.34 -3.77 19.02
N TYR A 364 -5.68 -3.46 17.90
CA TYR A 364 -5.00 -2.19 17.65
C TYR A 364 -5.54 -1.48 16.41
N LEU A 365 -6.70 -1.90 15.92
CA LEU A 365 -7.31 -1.35 14.72
C LEU A 365 -7.41 0.17 14.85
N GLY A 366 -6.73 0.87 13.96
CA GLY A 366 -6.70 2.32 13.92
C GLY A 366 -5.80 3.01 14.94
N GLN A 367 -5.12 2.28 15.84
CA GLN A 367 -4.20 2.87 16.81
C GLN A 367 -2.75 2.93 16.31
N ILE A 368 -2.37 2.02 15.38
CA ILE A 368 -1.05 2.05 14.77
C ILE A 368 -1.14 2.89 13.50
N PRO A 369 -0.37 3.98 13.40
CA PRO A 369 -0.35 4.79 12.19
C PRO A 369 0.08 3.96 10.98
N ARG A 370 -0.71 4.02 9.90
CA ARG A 370 -0.33 3.47 8.61
C ARG A 370 0.31 4.58 7.79
N GLY A 371 1.55 4.38 7.33
CA GLY A 371 2.22 5.32 6.43
C GLY A 371 1.50 5.47 5.09
N ILE A 372 1.83 6.51 4.35
CA ILE A 372 1.43 6.66 2.95
C ILE A 372 2.23 5.65 2.12
N SER A 373 3.54 5.55 2.39
CA SER A 373 4.40 4.48 1.90
C SER A 373 4.48 3.37 2.96
N ILE A 374 4.10 2.17 2.62
CA ILE A 374 4.10 1.01 3.53
C ILE A 374 4.79 -0.20 2.91
N ALA A 375 5.25 -1.13 3.74
CA ALA A 375 5.99 -2.31 3.30
C ALA A 375 5.22 -3.23 2.31
N ARG A 376 3.90 -3.18 2.31
CA ARG A 376 3.05 -3.99 1.44
C ARG A 376 2.57 -3.26 0.18
N THR A 377 3.10 -2.07 -0.10
CA THR A 377 2.86 -1.41 -1.39
C THR A 377 3.56 -2.22 -2.48
N VAL A 378 2.82 -2.77 -3.41
CA VAL A 378 3.35 -3.62 -4.49
C VAL A 378 3.93 -2.77 -5.62
N TYR A 379 3.34 -1.62 -5.87
CA TYR A 379 3.86 -0.59 -6.76
C TYR A 379 3.23 0.77 -6.43
N SER A 380 3.90 1.82 -6.90
CA SER A 380 3.37 3.17 -6.90
C SER A 380 3.33 3.73 -8.32
N MET A 381 2.25 4.44 -8.65
CA MET A 381 2.05 5.02 -9.98
C MET A 381 1.64 6.48 -9.90
N VAL A 382 2.19 7.31 -10.80
CA VAL A 382 1.78 8.68 -11.02
C VAL A 382 1.50 8.88 -12.52
N GLY A 383 0.24 9.11 -12.87
CA GLY A 383 -0.14 9.53 -14.21
C GLY A 383 0.08 11.04 -14.35
N GLN A 384 0.98 11.42 -15.25
CA GLN A 384 1.23 12.82 -15.58
C GLN A 384 0.65 13.13 -16.95
N SER A 385 -0.55 13.68 -16.94
CA SER A 385 -1.22 14.18 -18.14
C SER A 385 -0.67 15.55 -18.49
N ARG A 386 -0.18 15.72 -19.73
CA ARG A 386 0.50 16.94 -20.19
C ARG A 386 -0.17 17.45 -21.47
N PRO A 387 -0.78 18.65 -21.47
CA PRO A 387 -1.52 19.17 -22.63
C PRO A 387 -0.66 19.33 -23.89
N SER A 388 0.61 19.72 -23.74
CA SER A 388 1.50 20.06 -24.86
C SER A 388 2.68 19.09 -25.08
N ALA A 389 2.68 17.95 -24.37
CA ALA A 389 3.71 16.92 -24.49
C ALA A 389 3.07 15.52 -24.37
N GLU A 390 3.86 14.47 -24.63
CA GLU A 390 3.38 13.11 -24.41
C GLU A 390 3.07 12.87 -22.93
N ALA A 391 1.95 12.23 -22.65
CA ALA A 391 1.60 11.82 -21.31
C ALA A 391 2.61 10.79 -20.79
N VAL A 392 2.88 10.83 -19.49
CA VAL A 392 3.85 9.92 -18.84
C VAL A 392 3.18 9.21 -17.69
N MET A 393 3.30 7.90 -17.67
CA MET A 393 3.06 7.08 -16.51
C MET A 393 4.40 6.85 -15.79
N TRP A 394 4.53 7.39 -14.60
CA TRP A 394 5.65 7.10 -13.71
C TRP A 394 5.30 5.87 -12.87
N PHE A 395 6.15 4.88 -12.92
CA PHE A 395 5.95 3.62 -12.20
C PHE A 395 7.15 3.32 -11.32
N ALA A 396 6.88 2.99 -10.08
CA ALA A 396 7.86 2.54 -9.09
C ALA A 396 7.41 1.16 -8.59
N ALA A 397 8.21 0.13 -8.86
CA ALA A 397 7.95 -1.20 -8.33
C ALA A 397 8.23 -1.24 -6.84
N ASP A 398 7.43 -1.97 -6.07
CA ASP A 398 7.50 -2.06 -4.63
C ASP A 398 7.19 -0.71 -3.91
N THR A 399 7.58 -0.57 -2.65
CA THR A 399 7.26 0.59 -1.82
C THR A 399 7.98 1.87 -2.26
N PRO A 400 7.27 2.99 -2.46
CA PRO A 400 7.83 4.18 -3.10
C PRO A 400 8.93 4.88 -2.30
N VAL A 401 9.00 4.72 -0.97
CA VAL A 401 10.09 5.30 -0.17
C VAL A 401 11.44 4.77 -0.61
N SER A 402 11.53 3.48 -0.94
CA SER A 402 12.76 2.78 -1.33
C SER A 402 12.83 2.44 -2.82
N SER A 403 12.00 3.05 -3.66
CA SER A 403 11.95 2.75 -5.08
C SER A 403 12.25 3.97 -5.96
N VAL A 404 12.53 3.74 -7.23
CA VAL A 404 12.77 4.77 -8.25
C VAL A 404 11.59 4.80 -9.21
N TYR A 405 11.00 5.97 -9.42
CA TYR A 405 9.98 6.15 -10.45
C TYR A 405 10.63 6.23 -11.83
N VAL A 406 10.27 5.30 -12.68
CA VAL A 406 10.71 5.28 -14.08
C VAL A 406 9.57 5.66 -15.01
N PRO A 407 9.84 6.37 -16.12
CA PRO A 407 8.80 6.78 -17.05
C PRO A 407 8.39 5.63 -17.97
N PHE A 408 7.10 5.56 -18.23
CA PHE A 408 6.47 4.81 -19.33
C PHE A 408 5.66 5.79 -20.15
N TYR A 409 5.85 5.78 -21.45
CA TYR A 409 5.07 6.61 -22.37
C TYR A 409 3.99 5.74 -23.03
N PRO A 410 2.71 5.85 -22.66
CA PRO A 410 1.68 5.01 -23.25
C PRO A 410 1.56 5.13 -24.77
N ALA A 411 1.88 6.31 -25.33
CA ALA A 411 1.94 6.54 -26.76
C ALA A 411 3.05 5.75 -27.49
N ALA A 412 4.04 5.25 -26.76
CA ALA A 412 5.10 4.37 -27.30
C ALA A 412 4.68 2.88 -27.32
N GLY A 413 3.46 2.56 -26.95
CA GLY A 413 2.90 1.21 -26.92
C GLY A 413 3.59 0.30 -25.91
N ASP A 414 3.84 -0.95 -26.29
CA ASP A 414 4.39 -2.02 -25.45
C ASP A 414 5.92 -1.94 -25.23
N ALA A 415 6.58 -0.91 -25.71
CA ALA A 415 8.04 -0.80 -25.57
C ALA A 415 8.45 -0.53 -24.11
N HIS A 416 8.97 -1.53 -23.41
CA HIS A 416 9.47 -1.40 -22.04
C HIS A 416 10.55 -2.45 -21.73
N ALA A 417 11.30 -2.25 -20.66
CA ALA A 417 12.25 -3.26 -20.18
C ALA A 417 11.49 -4.48 -19.63
N PRO A 418 11.74 -5.70 -20.14
CA PRO A 418 11.02 -6.91 -19.74
C PRO A 418 11.02 -7.18 -18.24
N ALA A 419 12.02 -6.67 -17.52
CA ALA A 419 12.14 -6.81 -16.08
C ALA A 419 10.90 -6.33 -15.30
N TYR A 420 10.13 -5.37 -15.82
CA TYR A 420 8.91 -4.86 -15.18
C TYR A 420 7.68 -5.75 -15.39
N SER A 421 7.75 -6.69 -16.33
CA SER A 421 6.64 -7.61 -16.67
C SER A 421 6.87 -9.04 -16.22
N ILE A 422 7.97 -9.32 -15.51
CA ILE A 422 8.32 -10.68 -15.07
C ILE A 422 8.48 -10.76 -13.56
N GLY A 423 8.38 -11.98 -13.05
CA GLY A 423 8.43 -12.27 -11.62
C GLY A 423 7.05 -12.29 -10.97
N THR A 424 6.88 -13.17 -10.02
CA THR A 424 5.68 -13.29 -9.19
C THR A 424 6.11 -13.38 -7.73
N MET A 425 5.22 -13.11 -6.81
CA MET A 425 5.52 -13.22 -5.37
C MET A 425 5.83 -14.66 -4.92
N GLY A 426 5.41 -15.65 -5.69
CA GLY A 426 5.64 -17.07 -5.38
C GLY A 426 7.03 -17.60 -5.74
N GLU A 427 7.81 -16.85 -6.52
CA GLU A 427 9.12 -17.30 -7.00
C GLU A 427 10.10 -16.14 -7.15
N PHE A 428 11.20 -16.20 -6.39
CA PHE A 428 12.27 -15.20 -6.47
C PHE A 428 12.95 -15.24 -7.85
N ASN A 429 13.05 -14.07 -8.50
CA ASN A 429 13.62 -13.94 -9.82
C ASN A 429 14.52 -12.71 -9.94
N ARG A 430 15.82 -12.93 -10.13
CA ARG A 430 16.79 -11.84 -10.31
C ARG A 430 16.65 -11.03 -11.60
N GLN A 431 15.82 -11.45 -12.53
CA GLN A 431 15.52 -10.67 -13.73
C GLN A 431 14.35 -9.70 -13.49
N SER A 432 13.60 -9.84 -12.40
CA SER A 432 12.45 -9.04 -12.08
C SER A 432 12.85 -7.69 -11.45
N ALA A 433 12.26 -6.61 -11.95
CA ALA A 433 12.35 -5.29 -11.34
C ALA A 433 11.71 -5.31 -9.95
N TRP A 434 10.52 -5.90 -9.82
CA TRP A 434 9.82 -5.96 -8.54
C TRP A 434 10.68 -6.62 -7.45
N TRP A 435 11.28 -7.78 -7.74
CA TRP A 435 12.18 -8.45 -6.79
C TRP A 435 13.44 -7.65 -6.48
N ALA A 436 13.95 -6.82 -7.42
CA ALA A 436 15.09 -5.95 -7.14
C ALA A 436 14.75 -4.92 -6.06
N PHE A 437 13.60 -4.28 -6.18
CA PHE A 437 13.15 -3.23 -5.26
C PHE A 437 12.71 -3.80 -3.92
N ASP A 438 11.91 -4.87 -3.90
CA ASP A 438 11.46 -5.57 -2.70
C ASP A 438 12.64 -6.10 -1.88
N PHE A 439 13.63 -6.74 -2.53
CA PHE A 439 14.82 -7.24 -1.85
C PHE A 439 15.60 -6.13 -1.14
N VAL A 440 15.85 -5.01 -1.83
CA VAL A 440 16.57 -3.86 -1.23
C VAL A 440 15.79 -3.26 -0.06
N ALA A 441 14.48 -3.06 -0.21
CA ALA A 441 13.62 -2.53 0.86
C ALA A 441 13.63 -3.44 2.09
N ASN A 442 13.44 -4.73 1.89
CA ASN A 442 13.41 -5.73 2.96
C ASN A 442 14.78 -5.89 3.62
N TRP A 443 15.87 -5.96 2.85
CA TRP A 443 17.22 -6.10 3.40
C TRP A 443 17.62 -4.88 4.22
N ALA A 444 17.45 -3.66 3.68
CA ALA A 444 17.73 -2.42 4.40
C ALA A 444 16.92 -2.31 5.71
N SER A 445 15.66 -2.74 5.68
CA SER A 445 14.76 -2.76 6.84
C SER A 445 15.19 -3.79 7.89
N ALA A 446 15.68 -4.93 7.46
CA ALA A 446 16.08 -6.03 8.35
C ALA A 446 17.40 -5.75 9.07
N VAL A 447 18.37 -5.13 8.38
CA VAL A 447 19.73 -4.97 8.92
C VAL A 447 19.91 -3.67 9.70
N HIS A 448 19.68 -2.51 9.09
CA HIS A 448 19.80 -1.21 9.74
C HIS A 448 19.24 -0.11 8.85
N TRP A 449 17.92 0.12 8.89
CA TRP A 449 17.25 1.03 7.95
C TRP A 449 17.94 2.40 7.83
N ARG A 450 18.17 3.08 8.95
CA ARG A 450 18.72 4.45 8.95
C ARG A 450 20.06 4.58 8.23
N ASN A 451 20.97 3.65 8.48
CA ASN A 451 22.29 3.67 7.85
C ASN A 451 22.22 3.18 6.39
N ALA A 452 21.55 2.06 6.14
CA ALA A 452 21.41 1.50 4.80
C ALA A 452 20.69 2.47 3.86
N SER A 453 19.58 3.07 4.32
CA SER A 453 18.86 4.04 3.50
C SER A 453 19.65 5.34 3.30
N GLY A 454 20.26 5.89 4.35
CA GLY A 454 20.96 7.17 4.28
C GLY A 454 22.27 7.11 3.50
N GLN A 455 23.02 6.02 3.61
CA GLN A 455 24.34 5.90 2.97
C GLN A 455 24.29 5.32 1.55
N PHE A 456 23.34 4.46 1.26
CA PHE A 456 23.29 3.71 0.01
C PHE A 456 22.03 4.01 -0.82
N LEU A 457 20.84 3.75 -0.26
CA LEU A 457 19.59 3.75 -1.00
C LEU A 457 19.19 5.16 -1.47
N PHE A 458 19.07 6.12 -0.55
CA PHE A 458 18.60 7.47 -0.91
C PHE A 458 19.55 8.23 -1.83
N PRO A 459 20.90 8.17 -1.66
CA PRO A 459 21.82 8.77 -2.62
C PRO A 459 21.69 8.18 -4.02
N LEU A 460 21.60 6.84 -4.16
CA LEU A 460 21.42 6.19 -5.46
C LEU A 460 20.05 6.52 -6.07
N LYS A 461 18.98 6.49 -5.26
CA LYS A 461 17.64 6.90 -5.70
C LYS A 461 17.64 8.33 -6.25
N ALA A 462 18.22 9.28 -5.53
CA ALA A 462 18.31 10.67 -5.96
C ALA A 462 19.13 10.83 -7.25
N GLN A 463 20.26 10.13 -7.36
CA GLN A 463 21.09 10.11 -8.57
C GLN A 463 20.29 9.59 -9.77
N LEU A 464 19.67 8.42 -9.67
CA LEU A 464 18.91 7.82 -10.77
C LEU A 464 17.70 8.67 -11.17
N GLN A 465 17.00 9.24 -10.19
CA GLN A 465 15.87 10.13 -10.44
C GLN A 465 16.31 11.40 -11.19
N GLY A 466 17.48 11.94 -10.84
CA GLY A 466 18.11 13.06 -11.54
C GLY A 466 18.55 12.73 -12.97
N GLU A 467 19.15 11.54 -13.16
CA GLU A 467 19.56 11.06 -14.48
C GLU A 467 18.34 10.85 -15.41
N ILE A 468 17.23 10.30 -14.88
CA ILE A 468 15.97 10.16 -15.60
C ILE A 468 15.43 11.53 -16.02
N ALA A 469 15.34 12.49 -15.08
CA ALA A 469 14.81 13.81 -15.36
C ALA A 469 15.65 14.56 -16.43
N ALA A 470 16.97 14.48 -16.32
CA ALA A 470 17.88 15.09 -17.30
C ALA A 470 17.77 14.41 -18.69
N GLY A 471 17.70 13.09 -18.73
CA GLY A 471 17.62 12.32 -19.98
C GLY A 471 16.30 12.50 -20.72
N MET A 472 15.20 12.66 -19.99
CA MET A 472 13.86 12.86 -20.53
C MET A 472 13.77 14.02 -21.52
N VAL A 473 14.34 15.17 -21.17
CA VAL A 473 14.30 16.37 -22.02
C VAL A 473 14.90 16.12 -23.40
N GLY A 474 16.06 15.47 -23.45
CA GLY A 474 16.71 15.11 -24.70
C GLY A 474 15.99 14.01 -25.48
N ALA A 475 15.40 13.04 -24.78
CA ALA A 475 14.65 11.96 -25.40
C ALA A 475 13.34 12.47 -26.05
N GLU A 476 12.62 13.33 -25.37
CA GLU A 476 11.38 13.94 -25.89
C GLU A 476 11.66 14.89 -27.06
N ALA A 477 12.79 15.62 -27.03
CA ALA A 477 13.22 16.45 -28.18
C ALA A 477 13.50 15.58 -29.41
N ARG A 478 14.26 14.50 -29.25
CA ARG A 478 14.53 13.54 -30.35
C ARG A 478 13.25 12.92 -30.88
N ALA A 479 12.30 12.54 -30.01
CA ALA A 479 11.05 11.95 -30.43
C ALA A 479 10.18 12.88 -31.30
N LYS A 480 10.22 14.18 -31.05
CA LYS A 480 9.57 15.19 -31.90
C LYS A 480 10.19 15.27 -33.29
N GLU A 481 11.49 15.09 -33.41
CA GLU A 481 12.21 15.18 -34.67
C GLU A 481 12.24 13.86 -35.46
N GLN A 482 12.39 12.73 -34.75
CA GLN A 482 12.69 11.44 -35.34
C GLN A 482 11.59 10.40 -35.13
N GLY A 483 10.59 10.69 -34.32
CA GLY A 483 9.46 9.81 -34.04
C GLY A 483 9.52 9.09 -32.68
N LEU A 484 8.37 8.59 -32.24
CA LEU A 484 8.18 7.97 -30.93
C LEU A 484 9.04 6.72 -30.66
N HIS A 485 9.55 6.06 -31.69
CA HIS A 485 10.45 4.91 -31.52
C HIS A 485 11.73 5.28 -30.78
N THR A 486 12.27 6.50 -30.95
CA THR A 486 13.45 6.95 -30.20
C THR A 486 13.18 7.16 -28.73
N LEU A 487 11.95 7.55 -28.39
CA LEU A 487 11.48 7.64 -27.02
C LEU A 487 11.31 6.25 -26.40
N ALA A 488 10.76 5.30 -27.17
CA ALA A 488 10.63 3.91 -26.79
C ALA A 488 12.01 3.28 -26.48
N GLU A 489 12.99 3.46 -27.34
CA GLU A 489 14.35 2.97 -27.13
C GLU A 489 15.00 3.56 -25.87
N TRP A 490 14.84 4.87 -25.67
CA TRP A 490 15.38 5.55 -24.50
C TRP A 490 14.74 5.04 -23.20
N GLN A 491 13.41 4.90 -23.14
CA GLN A 491 12.74 4.44 -21.92
C GLN A 491 13.15 3.01 -21.57
N VAL A 492 13.23 2.09 -22.54
CA VAL A 492 13.69 0.71 -22.33
C VAL A 492 15.09 0.69 -21.73
N SER A 493 16.01 1.45 -22.34
CA SER A 493 17.40 1.54 -21.87
C SER A 493 17.50 2.11 -20.45
N MET A 494 16.74 3.16 -20.16
CA MET A 494 16.74 3.79 -18.84
C MET A 494 16.12 2.88 -17.77
N GLN A 495 15.01 2.23 -18.07
CA GLN A 495 14.35 1.28 -17.19
C GLN A 495 15.28 0.12 -16.84
N GLN A 496 15.95 -0.48 -17.84
CA GLN A 496 16.91 -1.56 -17.61
C GLN A 496 18.09 -1.10 -16.76
N LYS A 497 18.64 0.08 -17.06
CA LYS A 497 19.72 0.68 -16.26
C LYS A 497 19.34 0.81 -14.78
N VAL A 498 18.11 1.23 -14.49
CA VAL A 498 17.63 1.37 -13.11
C VAL A 498 17.60 0.00 -12.42
N VAL A 499 17.07 -1.04 -13.07
CA VAL A 499 17.02 -2.40 -12.52
C VAL A 499 18.43 -2.94 -12.25
N ASP A 500 19.36 -2.78 -13.20
CA ASP A 500 20.74 -3.25 -13.06
C ASP A 500 21.48 -2.55 -11.90
N ARG A 501 21.27 -1.23 -11.76
CA ARG A 501 21.85 -0.46 -10.67
C ARG A 501 21.25 -0.84 -9.31
N TRP A 502 19.96 -1.20 -9.29
CA TRP A 502 19.27 -1.61 -8.07
C TRP A 502 19.68 -3.01 -7.61
N TRP A 503 19.87 -3.95 -8.53
CA TRP A 503 20.46 -5.24 -8.17
C TRP A 503 21.89 -5.13 -7.66
N ARG A 504 22.68 -4.21 -8.23
CA ARG A 504 24.02 -3.93 -7.69
C ARG A 504 23.95 -3.35 -6.27
N LEU A 505 23.01 -2.45 -6.00
CA LEU A 505 22.75 -1.97 -4.64
C LEU A 505 22.40 -3.12 -3.68
N ALA A 506 21.60 -4.10 -4.12
CA ALA A 506 21.31 -5.29 -3.32
C ALA A 506 22.57 -6.05 -2.94
N ASP A 507 23.47 -6.29 -3.91
CA ASP A 507 24.75 -6.96 -3.68
C ASP A 507 25.66 -6.13 -2.75
N ASP A 508 25.72 -4.81 -2.92
CA ASP A 508 26.49 -3.90 -2.05
C ASP A 508 25.97 -3.92 -0.60
N LEU A 509 24.65 -3.96 -0.41
CA LEU A 509 24.03 -4.02 0.92
C LEU A 509 24.29 -5.36 1.62
N ILE A 510 24.34 -6.49 0.89
CA ILE A 510 24.71 -7.79 1.44
C ILE A 510 26.17 -7.74 1.95
N VAL A 511 27.08 -7.14 1.19
CA VAL A 511 28.48 -6.99 1.59
C VAL A 511 28.61 -6.04 2.78
N ALA A 512 27.90 -4.89 2.73
CA ALA A 512 28.00 -3.87 3.76
C ALA A 512 27.42 -4.31 5.11
N TYR A 513 26.39 -5.16 5.10
CA TYR A 513 25.67 -5.57 6.31
C TYR A 513 25.50 -7.09 6.34
N ASN A 514 26.45 -7.80 6.91
CA ASN A 514 26.34 -9.23 7.17
C ASN A 514 26.67 -9.55 8.64
N ASP A 515 26.10 -10.62 9.15
CA ASP A 515 26.34 -11.16 10.50
C ASP A 515 26.20 -10.13 11.65
N GLY A 516 25.40 -9.06 11.45
CA GLY A 516 25.22 -7.99 12.45
C GLY A 516 26.35 -6.97 12.49
N PHE A 517 27.25 -6.97 11.52
CA PHE A 517 28.35 -6.02 11.38
C PHE A 517 28.14 -5.08 10.19
N TYR A 518 28.80 -3.92 10.27
CA TYR A 518 28.98 -3.04 9.13
C TYR A 518 30.39 -3.23 8.55
N ASN A 519 30.46 -3.38 7.24
CA ASN A 519 31.67 -3.55 6.48
C ASN A 519 31.83 -2.42 5.46
N ASP A 520 32.82 -1.59 5.65
CA ASP A 520 33.16 -0.53 4.72
C ASP A 520 34.27 -0.99 3.77
N ALA A 521 33.89 -1.51 2.61
CA ALA A 521 34.82 -1.97 1.60
C ALA A 521 35.69 -0.83 1.03
N GLY A 522 35.18 0.41 1.00
CA GLY A 522 35.90 1.57 0.50
C GLY A 522 37.08 1.96 1.37
N SER A 523 36.92 1.94 2.70
CA SER A 523 37.99 2.22 3.66
C SER A 523 38.71 0.97 4.17
N GLN A 524 38.37 -0.22 3.67
CA GLN A 524 38.92 -1.51 4.09
C GLN A 524 38.72 -1.78 5.59
N ARG A 525 37.61 -1.34 6.16
CA ARG A 525 37.23 -1.54 7.55
C ARG A 525 36.10 -2.54 7.64
N PHE A 526 36.36 -3.69 8.25
CA PHE A 526 35.41 -4.80 8.33
C PHE A 526 35.10 -5.15 9.78
N GLY A 527 33.94 -5.76 10.01
CA GLY A 527 33.53 -6.26 11.31
C GLY A 527 33.21 -5.16 12.34
N LEU A 528 32.76 -3.99 11.89
CA LEU A 528 32.36 -2.91 12.79
C LEU A 528 31.01 -3.25 13.40
N SER A 529 30.94 -3.39 14.73
CA SER A 529 29.69 -3.71 15.42
C SER A 529 28.66 -2.61 15.19
N LEU A 530 27.45 -2.99 14.77
CA LEU A 530 26.32 -2.06 14.65
C LEU A 530 25.79 -1.63 16.02
N GLY A 531 25.77 -2.57 17.00
CA GLY A 531 25.25 -2.30 18.34
C GLY A 531 23.79 -1.83 18.36
N TYR A 532 23.21 -1.77 19.55
CA TYR A 532 21.91 -1.11 19.73
C TYR A 532 22.10 0.31 20.28
N PRO A 533 21.29 1.30 19.86
CA PRO A 533 21.32 2.62 20.48
C PRO A 533 20.97 2.54 21.97
N GLU A 534 21.61 3.39 22.77
CA GLU A 534 21.42 3.39 24.24
C GLU A 534 19.96 3.58 24.65
N TRP A 535 19.23 4.49 23.94
CA TRP A 535 17.81 4.72 24.21
C TRP A 535 16.97 3.46 24.06
N TRP A 536 17.25 2.63 23.03
CA TRP A 536 16.57 1.37 22.80
C TRP A 536 16.91 0.35 23.89
N ALA A 537 18.21 0.21 24.22
CA ALA A 537 18.65 -0.65 25.29
C ALA A 537 17.94 -0.30 26.61
N ARG A 538 17.84 0.99 26.94
CA ARG A 538 17.10 1.46 28.13
C ARG A 538 15.62 1.10 28.05
N GLN A 539 14.99 1.30 26.92
CA GLN A 539 13.55 1.04 26.73
C GLN A 539 13.19 -0.44 26.91
N ILE A 540 14.07 -1.36 26.47
CA ILE A 540 13.86 -2.81 26.60
C ILE A 540 14.46 -3.38 27.91
N GLY A 541 14.90 -2.53 28.84
CA GLY A 541 15.29 -2.89 30.19
C GLY A 541 16.79 -3.10 30.44
N PHE A 542 17.66 -2.84 29.43
CA PHE A 542 19.11 -2.91 29.57
C PHE A 542 19.70 -1.56 30.02
N ASN A 543 19.13 -0.97 31.08
CA ASN A 543 19.56 0.32 31.60
C ASN A 543 20.33 0.23 32.92
N GLN A 544 20.68 -0.96 33.34
CA GLN A 544 21.37 -1.25 34.58
C GLN A 544 22.58 -2.15 34.30
N ASP A 545 23.51 -2.24 35.23
CA ASP A 545 24.70 -3.11 35.11
C ASP A 545 24.34 -4.58 34.88
N VAL A 546 23.17 -5.00 35.38
CA VAL A 546 22.63 -6.35 35.19
C VAL A 546 21.18 -6.29 34.79
N HIS A 547 20.82 -6.99 33.71
CA HIS A 547 19.44 -7.06 33.27
C HIS A 547 18.59 -7.86 34.29
N PRO A 548 17.43 -7.35 34.74
CA PRO A 548 16.61 -7.99 35.78
C PRO A 548 16.17 -9.42 35.45
N ILE A 549 16.14 -9.81 34.18
CA ILE A 549 15.78 -11.17 33.73
C ILE A 549 16.77 -12.24 34.25
N PHE A 550 18.00 -11.84 34.49
CA PHE A 550 19.04 -12.72 35.01
C PHE A 550 19.14 -12.68 36.52
N VAL A 551 18.35 -11.82 37.19
CA VAL A 551 18.37 -11.63 38.65
C VAL A 551 17.09 -12.18 39.27
N LYS A 552 17.00 -13.52 39.36
CA LYS A 552 16.09 -14.14 40.34
C LYS A 552 16.87 -14.31 41.63
N ARG A 553 16.55 -13.51 42.62
CA ARG A 553 17.31 -13.41 43.89
C ARG A 553 17.39 -14.69 44.74
N ASP A 554 16.74 -15.77 44.34
CA ASP A 554 16.68 -17.03 45.11
C ASP A 554 17.27 -18.23 44.36
N SER A 555 18.06 -18.00 43.31
CA SER A 555 18.68 -19.08 42.53
C SER A 555 20.20 -19.19 42.81
N LEU A 556 20.74 -20.38 42.67
CA LEU A 556 22.20 -20.63 42.76
C LEU A 556 22.99 -19.77 41.75
N ALA A 557 22.34 -19.40 40.62
CA ALA A 557 22.91 -18.53 39.60
C ALA A 557 23.12 -17.10 40.13
N ASP A 558 22.23 -16.58 40.99
CA ASP A 558 22.35 -15.25 41.59
C ASP A 558 23.54 -15.18 42.54
N GLN A 559 23.75 -16.22 43.33
CA GLN A 559 24.89 -16.31 44.26
C GLN A 559 26.22 -16.42 43.52
N LEU A 560 26.26 -17.11 42.39
CA LEU A 560 27.46 -17.19 41.53
C LEU A 560 27.75 -15.88 40.84
N PHE A 561 26.68 -15.14 40.42
CA PHE A 561 26.81 -13.88 39.73
C PHE A 561 27.23 -12.74 40.66
N GLU A 562 26.74 -12.71 41.89
CA GLU A 562 27.18 -11.77 42.92
C GLU A 562 28.66 -12.00 43.28
N ARG A 563 29.10 -13.25 43.44
CA ARG A 563 30.50 -13.58 43.66
C ARG A 563 31.42 -13.15 42.51
N ASP A 564 30.99 -13.30 41.26
CA ASP A 564 31.76 -12.86 40.11
C ASP A 564 31.78 -11.35 39.95
N ALA A 565 30.71 -10.64 40.37
CA ALA A 565 30.65 -9.18 40.36
C ALA A 565 31.56 -8.56 41.43
N GLU A 566 31.67 -9.20 42.60
CA GLU A 566 32.59 -8.79 43.67
C GLU A 566 34.04 -9.10 43.35
N ALA A 567 34.31 -10.17 42.56
CA ALA A 567 35.63 -10.58 42.17
C ALA A 567 36.22 -9.80 40.98
N ARG A 568 35.44 -8.95 40.31
CA ARG A 568 35.96 -8.15 39.18
C ARG A 568 36.83 -7.00 39.68
N PRO A 569 38.03 -6.84 39.10
CA PRO A 569 38.92 -5.71 39.44
C PRO A 569 38.22 -4.37 39.19
N PRO A 570 38.45 -3.36 40.06
CA PRO A 570 37.82 -2.03 39.93
C PRO A 570 38.07 -1.29 38.62
N ASP A 571 39.17 -1.61 37.95
CA ASP A 571 39.59 -1.05 36.67
C ASP A 571 38.71 -1.48 35.50
N LEU A 572 38.08 -2.64 35.55
CA LEU A 572 37.12 -3.05 34.54
C LEU A 572 35.73 -2.38 34.69
N ARG A 573 35.43 -1.83 35.86
CA ARG A 573 34.22 -1.01 36.08
C ARG A 573 34.37 0.40 35.46
N ALA A 574 35.57 0.95 35.52
CA ALA A 574 35.89 2.25 34.94
C ALA A 574 36.03 2.18 33.40
N ALA A 575 36.60 1.08 32.88
CA ALA A 575 36.83 0.92 31.45
C ALA A 575 35.53 0.86 30.60
N ARG A 576 34.37 0.54 31.21
CA ARG A 576 33.08 0.60 30.51
C ARG A 576 32.53 2.01 30.26
N SER A 577 32.96 2.97 31.09
CA SER A 577 32.59 4.39 30.89
C SER A 577 33.52 5.10 29.89
N GLU A 578 34.66 4.50 29.55
CA GLU A 578 35.69 5.11 28.69
C GLU A 578 35.89 4.38 27.34
N LEU A 579 35.12 3.30 27.06
CA LEU A 579 35.08 2.81 25.69
C LEU A 579 34.42 3.89 24.84
N PRO A 580 35.17 4.55 23.92
CA PRO A 580 34.55 5.48 23.00
C PRO A 580 33.48 4.67 22.27
N THR A 581 32.26 5.08 22.40
CA THR A 581 31.20 4.63 21.49
C THR A 581 31.75 4.90 20.11
N GLN A 582 32.12 3.87 19.39
CA GLN A 582 32.89 3.94 18.13
C GLN A 582 32.13 4.71 17.04
N TYR A 583 30.92 5.14 17.34
CA TYR A 583 30.11 6.05 16.57
C TYR A 583 29.40 7.04 17.49
N ASP A 584 29.88 8.26 17.52
CA ASP A 584 29.15 9.39 18.05
C ASP A 584 28.01 9.76 17.06
N PHE A 585 26.87 9.11 17.22
CA PHE A 585 25.65 9.43 16.46
C PHE A 585 25.04 10.78 16.83
N THR A 586 25.60 11.49 17.80
CA THR A 586 25.13 12.82 18.20
C THR A 586 25.61 13.93 17.27
N SER A 587 26.64 13.68 16.46
CA SER A 587 27.20 14.66 15.52
C SER A 587 26.46 14.75 14.19
N SER A 588 25.66 13.76 13.81
CA SER A 588 24.66 13.95 12.75
C SER A 588 23.47 14.70 13.35
N ARG A 589 23.13 15.85 12.83
CA ARG A 589 22.08 16.81 13.25
C ARG A 589 20.63 16.23 13.28
N TRP A 590 20.46 15.05 13.81
CA TRP A 590 19.16 14.46 14.13
C TRP A 590 19.01 14.48 15.65
N LEU A 591 18.61 15.67 16.15
CA LEU A 591 18.20 15.82 17.54
C LEU A 591 17.00 14.90 17.80
N TYR A 592 17.25 13.79 18.47
CA TYR A 592 16.19 13.11 19.19
C TYR A 592 15.72 14.01 20.31
N ALA A 593 14.57 14.61 20.16
CA ALA A 593 13.83 15.03 21.33
C ALA A 593 13.50 13.74 22.09
N ALA A 594 14.07 13.57 23.28
CA ALA A 594 13.58 12.57 24.21
C ALA A 594 12.07 12.83 24.39
N PRO A 595 11.24 11.78 24.45
CA PRO A 595 9.84 11.99 24.76
C PRO A 595 9.76 12.79 26.07
N PRO A 596 8.84 13.76 26.21
CA PRO A 596 8.72 14.57 27.41
C PRO A 596 8.58 13.62 28.58
N SER A 597 9.41 13.82 29.61
CA SER A 597 9.32 13.08 30.87
C SER A 597 7.97 13.38 31.50
N THR A 598 6.98 12.52 31.27
CA THR A 598 5.75 12.54 32.07
C THR A 598 6.10 12.14 33.48
N GLY A 599 5.69 12.97 34.42
CA GLY A 599 6.00 12.87 35.83
C GLY A 599 5.55 11.56 36.50
N PRO A 600 5.89 11.36 37.76
CA PRO A 600 5.94 10.08 38.43
C PRO A 600 4.57 9.60 38.89
N THR A 601 3.86 8.82 38.11
CA THR A 601 2.73 8.01 38.58
C THR A 601 2.43 6.83 37.63
N ALA A 602 3.21 5.74 37.74
CA ALA A 602 2.72 4.43 37.31
C ALA A 602 3.63 3.32 37.88
N ARG A 603 3.45 2.96 39.10
CA ARG A 603 4.31 1.95 39.76
C ARG A 603 3.72 0.55 39.90
N THR A 604 2.55 0.22 39.36
CA THR A 604 1.95 -1.10 39.59
C THR A 604 1.37 -1.86 38.40
N SER A 605 1.29 -1.26 37.20
CA SER A 605 0.73 -1.95 36.01
C SER A 605 1.76 -2.57 35.08
N ASP A 606 3.03 -2.13 35.12
CA ASP A 606 4.05 -2.56 34.13
C ASP A 606 4.58 -3.97 34.37
N VAL A 607 4.53 -4.47 35.62
CA VAL A 607 4.98 -5.83 35.94
C VAL A 607 4.06 -6.91 35.38
N ALA A 608 2.76 -6.64 35.31
CA ALA A 608 1.78 -7.61 34.80
C ALA A 608 1.81 -7.75 33.26
N VAL A 609 2.13 -6.67 32.55
CA VAL A 609 2.24 -6.67 31.09
C VAL A 609 3.52 -7.41 30.64
N PHE A 610 4.61 -7.26 31.39
CA PHE A 610 5.87 -7.94 31.11
C PHE A 610 5.80 -9.46 31.33
N SER A 611 5.07 -9.92 32.36
CA SER A 611 4.87 -11.36 32.62
C SER A 611 4.01 -12.05 31.55
N ALA A 612 3.02 -11.35 31.00
CA ALA A 612 2.17 -11.89 29.92
C ALA A 612 2.95 -12.04 28.59
N TRP A 613 3.88 -11.13 28.33
CA TRP A 613 4.71 -11.19 27.11
C TRP A 613 5.76 -12.31 27.20
N GLN A 614 6.36 -12.52 28.37
CA GLN A 614 7.32 -13.60 28.62
C GLN A 614 6.69 -14.99 28.47
N VAL A 615 5.45 -15.18 28.92
CA VAL A 615 4.72 -16.47 28.73
C VAL A 615 4.44 -16.71 27.26
N GLN A 616 4.13 -15.69 26.48
CA GLN A 616 3.82 -15.84 25.06
C GLN A 616 5.07 -16.14 24.20
N VAL A 617 6.23 -15.58 24.55
CA VAL A 617 7.49 -15.87 23.87
C VAL A 617 7.95 -17.31 24.17
N LEU A 618 7.82 -17.77 25.41
CA LEU A 618 8.17 -19.15 25.78
C LEU A 618 7.24 -20.19 25.15
N THR A 619 5.94 -19.92 25.03
CA THR A 619 5.00 -20.83 24.35
C THR A 619 5.22 -20.86 22.83
N THR A 620 5.62 -19.74 22.22
CA THR A 620 5.92 -19.70 20.78
C THR A 620 7.23 -20.42 20.46
N PHE A 621 8.26 -20.30 21.28
CA PHE A 621 9.50 -21.06 21.14
C PHE A 621 9.30 -22.56 21.42
N GLY A 622 8.47 -22.93 22.39
CA GLY A 622 8.11 -24.31 22.66
C GLY A 622 7.37 -24.97 21.49
N ALA A 623 6.45 -24.26 20.84
CA ALA A 623 5.74 -24.72 19.66
C ALA A 623 6.64 -24.88 18.43
N LEU A 624 7.65 -24.01 18.28
CA LEU A 624 8.62 -24.10 17.18
C LEU A 624 9.54 -25.32 17.35
N LEU A 625 10.00 -25.61 18.57
CA LEU A 625 10.85 -26.76 18.86
C LEU A 625 10.09 -28.09 18.73
N THR A 626 8.82 -28.15 19.13
CA THR A 626 7.96 -29.31 18.92
C THR A 626 7.61 -29.52 17.44
N GLY A 627 7.37 -28.45 16.68
CA GLY A 627 7.16 -28.51 15.23
C GLY A 627 8.40 -29.04 14.48
N LEU A 628 9.60 -28.61 14.85
CA LEU A 628 10.86 -29.11 14.29
C LEU A 628 11.15 -30.56 14.66
N ALA A 629 10.80 -30.99 15.87
CA ALA A 629 10.95 -32.39 16.29
C ALA A 629 9.96 -33.32 15.55
N LEU A 630 8.72 -32.88 15.35
CA LEU A 630 7.73 -33.62 14.59
C LEU A 630 8.03 -33.64 13.09
N GLY A 631 8.54 -32.56 12.53
CA GLY A 631 8.99 -32.51 11.13
C GLY A 631 10.16 -33.47 10.86
N ARG A 632 11.14 -33.54 11.75
CA ARG A 632 12.26 -34.51 11.63
C ARG A 632 11.82 -35.97 11.85
N ALA A 633 10.81 -36.21 12.68
CA ALA A 633 10.23 -37.55 12.85
C ALA A 633 9.42 -37.98 11.61
N TYR A 634 8.73 -37.05 10.96
CA TYR A 634 8.01 -37.27 9.70
C TYR A 634 8.97 -37.57 8.54
N GLU A 635 10.03 -36.82 8.39
CA GLU A 635 11.07 -37.05 7.38
C GLU A 635 11.75 -38.41 7.56
N ARG A 636 12.10 -38.80 8.80
CA ARG A 636 12.68 -40.12 9.08
C ARG A 636 11.73 -41.28 8.82
N ARG A 637 10.43 -41.06 8.91
CA ARG A 637 9.41 -42.06 8.57
C ARG A 637 9.24 -42.21 7.05
N LYS A 638 9.38 -41.12 6.29
CA LYS A 638 9.29 -41.11 4.84
C LYS A 638 10.47 -41.86 4.18
N VAL A 639 11.68 -41.71 4.73
CA VAL A 639 12.87 -42.41 4.24
C VAL A 639 12.82 -43.93 4.48
N ARG A 640 12.06 -44.39 5.52
CA ARG A 640 11.90 -45.85 5.81
C ARG A 640 10.81 -46.54 4.98
N THR A 641 9.97 -45.79 4.29
CA THR A 641 8.87 -46.35 3.46
C THR A 641 9.13 -46.26 1.96
N SER A 642 10.28 -45.80 1.52
CA SER A 642 10.63 -45.68 0.08
C SER A 642 11.34 -46.90 -0.50
N GLU A 643 11.43 -48.02 0.24
CA GLU A 643 11.79 -49.33 -0.33
C GLU A 643 10.56 -50.22 -0.32
N GLY A 644 9.78 -50.18 -1.39
CA GLY A 644 8.74 -51.18 -1.64
C GLY A 644 7.43 -50.63 -2.19
N SER A 645 7.28 -50.79 -3.50
CA SER A 645 6.04 -50.97 -4.23
C SER A 645 5.16 -49.76 -4.54
N TYR A 646 5.08 -49.42 -5.80
CA TYR A 646 4.00 -48.67 -6.47
C TYR A 646 2.63 -49.30 -6.22
N ALA A 647 1.68 -48.51 -5.76
CA ALA A 647 0.27 -48.69 -6.04
C ALA A 647 -0.41 -47.32 -6.07
N LEU A 648 -0.98 -47.03 -7.24
CA LEU A 648 -1.96 -45.96 -7.46
C LEU A 648 -3.16 -46.17 -6.55
N LEU A 649 -3.74 -45.08 -6.05
CA LEU A 649 -5.20 -44.90 -6.01
C LEU A 649 -5.56 -43.44 -5.62
N ALA A 650 -6.32 -42.84 -6.52
CA ALA A 650 -7.29 -41.75 -6.46
C ALA A 650 -6.97 -40.51 -5.61
#